data_e7f07bb28d8d48e6b0beabd5d31c200f
#
_entry.id   e7f07bb28d8d48e6b0beabd5d31c200f
#
_cell.length_a   1.000
_cell.length_b   1.000
_cell.length_c   1.000
_cell.angle_alpha   90.00
_cell.angle_beta   90.00
_cell.angle_gamma   90.00
#
_symmetry.space_group_name_H-M   'P 1'
#
loop_
_entity.id
_entity.type
_entity.pdbx_description
1 polymer ?
#
loop_
_entity_poly.entity_id
_entity_poly.type
_entity_poly.pdbx_seq_one_letter_code
_entity_poly.pdbx_strand_id
1 'polypeptide(L)'
;MKKLLILDTSAIMYRSFYALQNLINKKGMPTGAIFGFVKQLNMAIEEVNPDYIAAAYDVKKSTLKRREIFSQYKENRLTMPDELLCQVDIIKDIIGYFGIRSFFKEGYEADDVIASLTEFALKNSIEVHIYTGDKDIQQLVTKDNNVFIHLLGKNEVVSTYEDVKNMLYVYPNQIPDFFGLKGDKSDGIPGVMGIGDVSGKNLIEKYDTLENIYMNIDDIRGKLKEKLIKDKELAFISRDLARVKKDIDFNISVSDLIKEKDDVQKLKEVFTELELNTLLPLIKEEEIKVSYTKTDFNNILELCKNASILTIYMDENYLSILVDDKVYICKNENEDTLFSTKIDLKKINTTAKVIIFDAKKYMHLGLNLVNYFDILIASYVIDTQDKFEVEFIIEKYANIHTEQFDKKALKNITEEKLEEKSAKVCYGLYKSYATLEKKLKEIDINNTYETIEKPLIPVIYSMEKNGIKIDKGAFEKLNSNFSKILETEKEAIYNLSGEEFNIDSPSQLANILFNKLNIQGVKKTKRGYSTDAEVLEILSKRGIEIADHLIVFRYYKKLLSTYVEPLPLYADSNNLIHSSFNGTGTATGRLSSQNPNLQNIPTRTTEGNMIRNCFIANEGMKLVSFDYSQIELRVLAELSNDQHLVDSYNNDVDLHTHTAKKLFPNCEITKEMRNIGKVINFSVLYGKTPFGLSKELNIPLSDAKQYIETYFKTYDGVTKYLDSIVEFCKKNLYVETLFGTRRYIYDIRSSNAKVFEEAKRKAINTVIQGTAANILKIVMIKLHKLGFRMLLQVHDELIFELPSSEAEKLSLVIKDIMENTIKFTKVKLKTNYSISDKWGELK
;
A
#
# COMPACT_ATOMS: atom_id res chain seq x y z
N MET A 1 -8.57 16.48 41.75
CA MET A 1 -7.95 15.27 42.31
C MET A 1 -6.98 14.72 41.23
N LYS A 2 -5.85 14.14 41.62
CA LYS A 2 -5.02 13.45 40.63
C LYS A 2 -5.70 12.17 40.19
N LYS A 3 -5.44 11.74 38.91
CA LYS A 3 -6.15 10.64 38.29
C LYS A 3 -5.19 9.49 37.98
N LEU A 4 -5.58 8.25 38.31
CA LEU A 4 -4.93 7.03 37.90
C LEU A 4 -5.77 6.31 36.84
N LEU A 5 -5.18 6.04 35.68
CA LEU A 5 -5.76 5.15 34.69
C LEU A 5 -5.21 3.73 34.89
N ILE A 6 -6.10 2.76 35.10
CA ILE A 6 -5.74 1.34 35.14
C ILE A 6 -6.30 0.63 33.89
N LEU A 7 -5.44 -0.03 33.15
CA LEU A 7 -5.80 -0.78 31.95
C LEU A 7 -5.91 -2.26 32.29
N ASP A 8 -7.07 -2.86 32.07
CA ASP A 8 -7.23 -4.30 31.99
C ASP A 8 -6.69 -4.77 30.64
N THR A 9 -5.40 -5.05 30.60
CA THR A 9 -4.69 -5.35 29.36
C THR A 9 -5.22 -6.62 28.69
N SER A 10 -5.54 -7.63 29.48
CA SER A 10 -6.10 -8.90 28.99
C SER A 10 -7.44 -8.68 28.29
N ALA A 11 -8.36 -7.96 28.92
CA ALA A 11 -9.68 -7.69 28.34
C ALA A 11 -9.57 -6.85 27.06
N ILE A 12 -8.71 -5.82 27.05
CA ILE A 12 -8.49 -4.98 25.87
C ILE A 12 -7.89 -5.80 24.70
N MET A 13 -6.91 -6.67 24.97
CA MET A 13 -6.29 -7.55 23.96
C MET A 13 -7.30 -8.50 23.33
N TYR A 14 -8.03 -9.25 24.13
CA TYR A 14 -9.02 -10.20 23.64
C TYR A 14 -10.10 -9.51 22.82
N ARG A 15 -10.61 -8.40 23.30
CA ARG A 15 -11.61 -7.62 22.57
C ARG A 15 -11.09 -7.13 21.22
N SER A 16 -9.89 -6.56 21.20
CA SER A 16 -9.24 -6.05 19.99
C SER A 16 -9.00 -7.17 18.97
N PHE A 17 -8.57 -8.33 19.43
CA PHE A 17 -8.39 -9.52 18.61
C PHE A 17 -9.69 -9.95 17.92
N TYR A 18 -10.77 -10.15 18.69
CA TYR A 18 -12.04 -10.59 18.11
C TYR A 18 -12.71 -9.54 17.21
N ALA A 19 -12.47 -8.26 17.47
CA ALA A 19 -12.99 -7.19 16.61
C ALA A 19 -12.23 -7.08 15.26
N LEU A 20 -10.95 -7.47 15.22
CA LEU A 20 -10.04 -7.24 14.10
C LEU A 20 -9.29 -8.51 13.64
N GLN A 21 -9.97 -9.66 13.68
CA GLN A 21 -9.38 -10.99 13.34
C GLN A 21 -8.73 -11.06 11.95
N ASN A 22 -9.23 -10.27 10.99
CA ASN A 22 -8.75 -10.29 9.61
C ASN A 22 -7.59 -9.32 9.35
N LEU A 23 -7.12 -8.58 10.37
CA LEU A 23 -6.01 -7.65 10.20
C LEU A 23 -4.68 -8.41 10.32
N ILE A 24 -4.05 -8.59 9.16
CA ILE A 24 -2.79 -9.32 9.01
C ILE A 24 -1.83 -8.43 8.22
N ASN A 25 -0.56 -8.34 8.63
CA ASN A 25 0.44 -7.61 7.85
C ASN A 25 0.87 -8.40 6.60
N LYS A 26 1.62 -7.78 5.70
CA LYS A 26 2.08 -8.43 4.45
C LYS A 26 2.98 -9.65 4.69
N LYS A 27 3.58 -9.77 5.86
CA LYS A 27 4.38 -10.95 6.26
C LYS A 27 3.53 -12.12 6.75
N GLY A 28 2.20 -11.98 6.79
CA GLY A 28 1.26 -13.01 7.25
C GLY A 28 1.09 -13.06 8.78
N MET A 29 1.60 -12.07 9.51
CA MET A 29 1.49 -12.00 10.96
C MET A 29 0.17 -11.31 11.34
N PRO A 30 -0.66 -11.90 12.22
CA PRO A 30 -1.84 -11.23 12.78
C PRO A 30 -1.40 -10.00 13.59
N THR A 31 -2.06 -8.86 13.36
CA THR A 31 -1.74 -7.59 14.02
C THR A 31 -2.97 -6.90 14.62
N GLY A 32 -4.14 -7.55 14.52
CA GLY A 32 -5.41 -6.95 14.94
C GLY A 32 -5.48 -6.63 16.43
N ALA A 33 -4.96 -7.51 17.29
CA ALA A 33 -4.92 -7.26 18.74
C ALA A 33 -4.01 -6.07 19.09
N ILE A 34 -2.83 -5.99 18.46
CA ILE A 34 -1.88 -4.90 18.65
C ILE A 34 -2.50 -3.58 18.22
N PHE A 35 -3.05 -3.53 17.00
CA PHE A 35 -3.68 -2.33 16.45
C PHE A 35 -4.82 -1.81 17.34
N GLY A 36 -5.74 -2.70 17.69
CA GLY A 36 -6.89 -2.35 18.52
C GLY A 36 -6.48 -1.93 19.93
N PHE A 37 -5.49 -2.62 20.52
CA PHE A 37 -4.96 -2.28 21.82
C PHE A 37 -4.38 -0.87 21.87
N VAL A 38 -3.48 -0.51 20.94
CA VAL A 38 -2.88 0.82 20.89
C VAL A 38 -3.91 1.92 20.67
N LYS A 39 -4.93 1.67 19.81
CA LYS A 39 -6.05 2.60 19.62
C LYS A 39 -6.83 2.82 20.91
N GLN A 40 -7.16 1.76 21.64
CA GLN A 40 -7.87 1.84 22.92
C GLN A 40 -7.03 2.55 23.99
N LEU A 41 -5.73 2.25 24.07
CA LEU A 41 -4.80 2.92 24.98
C LEU A 41 -4.78 4.43 24.75
N ASN A 42 -4.59 4.88 23.52
CA ASN A 42 -4.56 6.31 23.21
C ASN A 42 -5.90 6.98 23.52
N MET A 43 -7.01 6.33 23.16
CA MET A 43 -8.36 6.85 23.46
C MET A 43 -8.56 6.99 24.98
N ALA A 44 -8.15 6.00 25.78
CA ALA A 44 -8.24 6.04 27.23
C ALA A 44 -7.39 7.17 27.84
N ILE A 45 -6.18 7.38 27.34
CA ILE A 45 -5.30 8.46 27.78
C ILE A 45 -5.91 9.83 27.44
N GLU A 46 -6.45 10.01 26.23
CA GLU A 46 -7.09 11.27 25.81
C GLU A 46 -8.35 11.58 26.60
N GLU A 47 -9.19 10.56 26.85
CA GLU A 47 -10.47 10.73 27.58
C GLU A 47 -10.26 11.06 29.05
N VAL A 48 -9.35 10.34 29.72
CA VAL A 48 -9.13 10.49 31.18
C VAL A 48 -8.17 11.64 31.47
N ASN A 49 -7.20 11.89 30.59
CA ASN A 49 -6.06 12.79 30.84
C ASN A 49 -5.39 12.50 32.22
N PRO A 50 -4.83 11.28 32.42
CA PRO A 50 -4.40 10.81 33.72
C PRO A 50 -3.04 11.40 34.16
N ASP A 51 -2.83 11.58 35.49
CA ASP A 51 -1.54 11.87 36.11
C ASP A 51 -0.69 10.61 36.26
N TYR A 52 -1.33 9.45 36.38
CA TYR A 52 -0.75 8.14 36.63
C TYR A 52 -1.36 7.08 35.75
N ILE A 53 -0.57 6.09 35.30
CA ILE A 53 -1.05 4.98 34.47
C ILE A 53 -0.45 3.66 34.94
N ALA A 54 -1.27 2.60 34.96
CA ALA A 54 -0.87 1.24 35.25
C ALA A 54 -1.52 0.25 34.29
N ALA A 55 -0.79 -0.79 33.86
CA ALA A 55 -1.31 -1.88 33.05
C ALA A 55 -1.36 -3.17 33.90
N ALA A 56 -2.53 -3.79 34.02
CA ALA A 56 -2.75 -5.03 34.78
C ALA A 56 -2.84 -6.21 33.82
N TYR A 57 -2.20 -7.33 34.18
CA TYR A 57 -2.13 -8.56 33.38
C TYR A 57 -2.57 -9.79 34.17
N ASP A 58 -3.19 -10.72 33.43
CA ASP A 58 -3.44 -12.07 33.92
C ASP A 58 -2.15 -12.90 33.92
N VAL A 59 -2.07 -13.84 34.87
CA VAL A 59 -1.06 -14.89 34.91
C VAL A 59 -1.58 -16.20 34.31
N LYS A 60 -0.71 -17.18 34.17
CA LYS A 60 -1.10 -18.49 33.63
C LYS A 60 -2.19 -19.14 34.50
N LYS A 61 -3.22 -19.64 33.85
CA LYS A 61 -4.38 -20.29 34.48
C LYS A 61 -4.00 -21.39 35.50
N SER A 62 -2.92 -22.13 35.24
CA SER A 62 -2.44 -23.21 36.10
C SER A 62 -1.89 -22.76 37.46
N THR A 63 -1.55 -21.49 37.62
CA THR A 63 -0.98 -20.93 38.84
C THR A 63 -1.97 -20.22 39.75
N LEU A 64 -3.28 -20.15 39.35
CA LEU A 64 -4.29 -19.39 40.09
C LEU A 64 -4.63 -20.03 41.44
N LYS A 65 -4.51 -19.29 42.53
CA LYS A 65 -4.88 -19.71 43.90
C LYS A 65 -6.38 -20.06 44.05
N ARG A 66 -7.27 -19.48 43.26
CA ARG A 66 -8.70 -19.81 43.26
C ARG A 66 -8.94 -21.28 42.85
N ARG A 67 -8.03 -21.90 42.11
CA ARG A 67 -8.11 -23.34 41.79
C ARG A 67 -7.74 -24.27 42.94
N GLU A 68 -7.05 -23.75 43.93
CA GLU A 68 -6.86 -24.48 45.23
C GLU A 68 -8.16 -24.51 46.00
N ILE A 69 -8.99 -23.47 45.88
CA ILE A 69 -10.31 -23.40 46.57
C ILE A 69 -11.34 -24.24 45.82
N PHE A 70 -11.33 -24.13 44.44
CA PHE A 70 -12.25 -24.86 43.57
C PHE A 70 -11.55 -25.28 42.28
N SER A 71 -11.26 -26.58 42.15
CA SER A 71 -10.44 -27.09 41.05
C SER A 71 -11.00 -26.85 39.65
N GLN A 72 -12.34 -26.80 39.52
CA GLN A 72 -13.07 -26.57 38.27
C GLN A 72 -13.14 -25.09 37.88
N TYR A 73 -12.60 -24.17 38.69
CA TYR A 73 -12.62 -22.72 38.40
C TYR A 73 -11.96 -22.43 37.04
N LYS A 74 -12.71 -21.75 36.17
CA LYS A 74 -12.31 -21.38 34.77
C LYS A 74 -11.86 -22.59 33.92
N GLU A 75 -12.31 -23.82 34.24
CA GLU A 75 -11.90 -25.04 33.48
C GLU A 75 -12.40 -24.96 32.03
N ASN A 76 -13.59 -24.42 31.82
CA ASN A 76 -14.24 -24.33 30.50
C ASN A 76 -13.74 -23.17 29.61
N ARG A 77 -12.85 -22.29 30.10
CA ARG A 77 -12.29 -21.22 29.25
C ARG A 77 -11.36 -21.84 28.20
N LEU A 78 -11.62 -21.52 26.93
CA LEU A 78 -10.81 -21.93 25.79
C LEU A 78 -9.35 -21.48 25.96
N THR A 79 -8.44 -22.23 25.41
CA THR A 79 -7.03 -21.81 25.28
C THR A 79 -6.95 -20.58 24.37
N MET A 80 -5.98 -19.72 24.67
CA MET A 80 -5.72 -18.53 23.81
C MET A 80 -5.40 -18.99 22.40
N PRO A 81 -6.05 -18.42 21.36
CA PRO A 81 -5.70 -18.71 19.96
C PRO A 81 -4.22 -18.39 19.66
N ASP A 82 -3.58 -19.19 18.83
CA ASP A 82 -2.17 -18.99 18.46
C ASP A 82 -1.96 -17.63 17.78
N GLU A 83 -2.96 -17.16 17.01
CA GLU A 83 -2.94 -15.85 16.35
C GLU A 83 -2.98 -14.67 17.35
N LEU A 84 -3.51 -14.88 18.54
CA LEU A 84 -3.43 -13.90 19.62
C LEU A 84 -2.14 -14.08 20.42
N LEU A 85 -1.75 -15.31 20.68
CA LEU A 85 -0.57 -15.64 21.50
C LEU A 85 0.70 -14.97 20.96
N CYS A 86 0.90 -14.97 19.63
CA CYS A 86 2.05 -14.32 18.99
C CYS A 86 2.08 -12.79 19.14
N GLN A 87 0.95 -12.15 19.52
CA GLN A 87 0.85 -10.70 19.71
C GLN A 87 1.04 -10.28 21.16
N VAL A 88 0.91 -11.19 22.15
CA VAL A 88 0.90 -10.85 23.58
C VAL A 88 2.19 -10.18 24.03
N ASP A 89 3.34 -10.78 23.71
CA ASP A 89 4.63 -10.25 24.18
C ASP A 89 4.95 -8.91 23.49
N ILE A 90 4.57 -8.76 22.23
CA ILE A 90 4.71 -7.48 21.51
C ILE A 90 3.86 -6.38 22.17
N ILE A 91 2.64 -6.71 22.62
CA ILE A 91 1.79 -5.73 23.32
C ILE A 91 2.41 -5.33 24.66
N LYS A 92 3.03 -6.27 25.39
CA LYS A 92 3.75 -5.96 26.63
C LYS A 92 4.93 -5.03 26.37
N ASP A 93 5.71 -5.30 25.33
CA ASP A 93 6.83 -4.45 24.93
C ASP A 93 6.36 -3.05 24.55
N ILE A 94 5.28 -2.95 23.76
CA ILE A 94 4.66 -1.66 23.36
C ILE A 94 4.21 -0.87 24.60
N ILE A 95 3.61 -1.49 25.60
CA ILE A 95 3.22 -0.84 26.86
C ILE A 95 4.45 -0.27 27.57
N GLY A 96 5.54 -1.07 27.63
CA GLY A 96 6.83 -0.61 28.15
C GLY A 96 7.41 0.56 27.36
N TYR A 97 7.32 0.53 26.02
CA TYR A 97 7.77 1.62 25.15
C TYR A 97 6.91 2.89 25.29
N PHE A 98 5.63 2.78 25.67
CA PHE A 98 4.81 3.91 26.08
C PHE A 98 5.13 4.40 27.51
N GLY A 99 6.17 3.90 28.15
CA GLY A 99 6.57 4.31 29.51
C GLY A 99 5.55 3.93 30.58
N ILE A 100 4.72 2.89 30.34
CA ILE A 100 3.67 2.45 31.25
C ILE A 100 4.16 1.23 32.02
N ARG A 101 4.07 1.28 33.35
CA ARG A 101 4.46 0.16 34.19
C ARG A 101 3.40 -0.94 34.19
N SER A 102 3.86 -2.18 33.99
CA SER A 102 3.03 -3.38 34.00
C SER A 102 2.99 -4.05 35.38
N PHE A 103 1.81 -4.49 35.81
CA PHE A 103 1.59 -5.15 37.10
C PHE A 103 0.94 -6.51 36.90
N PHE A 104 1.51 -7.51 37.54
CA PHE A 104 0.98 -8.85 37.65
C PHE A 104 1.51 -9.50 38.93
N LYS A 105 0.84 -10.51 39.42
CA LYS A 105 1.28 -11.29 40.59
C LYS A 105 0.92 -12.74 40.40
N GLU A 106 1.91 -13.65 40.53
CA GLU A 106 1.68 -15.06 40.39
C GLU A 106 0.65 -15.55 41.42
N GLY A 107 -0.30 -16.34 40.97
CA GLY A 107 -1.42 -16.83 41.79
C GLY A 107 -2.65 -15.94 41.79
N TYR A 108 -2.60 -14.74 41.23
CA TYR A 108 -3.69 -13.76 41.19
C TYR A 108 -4.05 -13.37 39.76
N GLU A 109 -5.31 -12.94 39.56
CA GLU A 109 -5.82 -12.50 38.26
C GLU A 109 -5.65 -10.99 38.06
N ALA A 110 -5.82 -10.51 36.82
CA ALA A 110 -5.81 -9.09 36.53
C ALA A 110 -6.80 -8.31 37.40
N ASP A 111 -7.97 -8.89 37.69
CA ASP A 111 -9.00 -8.28 38.53
C ASP A 111 -8.52 -8.02 39.96
N ASP A 112 -7.73 -8.95 40.52
CA ASP A 112 -7.15 -8.79 41.88
C ASP A 112 -6.05 -7.72 41.87
N VAL A 113 -5.26 -7.66 40.76
CA VAL A 113 -4.25 -6.62 40.56
C VAL A 113 -4.89 -5.24 40.44
N ILE A 114 -5.96 -5.12 39.64
CA ILE A 114 -6.75 -3.88 39.46
C ILE A 114 -7.34 -3.44 40.82
N ALA A 115 -7.92 -4.37 41.53
CA ALA A 115 -8.54 -4.08 42.85
C ALA A 115 -7.51 -3.59 43.87
N SER A 116 -6.32 -4.19 43.91
CA SER A 116 -5.27 -3.80 44.86
C SER A 116 -4.64 -2.46 44.49
N LEU A 117 -4.43 -2.19 43.17
CA LEU A 117 -4.00 -0.86 42.72
C LEU A 117 -5.05 0.22 42.98
N THR A 118 -6.34 -0.12 42.82
CA THR A 118 -7.44 0.79 43.17
C THR A 118 -7.41 1.14 44.64
N GLU A 119 -7.31 0.16 45.53
CA GLU A 119 -7.22 0.37 46.98
C GLU A 119 -5.98 1.20 47.37
N PHE A 120 -4.82 0.94 46.73
CA PHE A 120 -3.62 1.75 46.92
C PHE A 120 -3.83 3.21 46.49
N ALA A 121 -4.47 3.44 45.35
CA ALA A 121 -4.73 4.79 44.83
C ALA A 121 -5.70 5.56 45.74
N LEU A 122 -6.79 4.92 46.19
CA LEU A 122 -7.75 5.53 47.09
C LEU A 122 -7.14 5.94 48.44
N LYS A 123 -6.24 5.12 49.03
CA LYS A 123 -5.49 5.47 50.24
C LYS A 123 -4.56 6.67 50.04
N ASN A 124 -4.14 6.97 48.80
CA ASN A 124 -3.35 8.13 48.46
C ASN A 124 -4.20 9.30 47.93
N SER A 125 -5.52 9.28 48.09
CA SER A 125 -6.46 10.32 47.63
C SER A 125 -6.38 10.58 46.10
N ILE A 126 -6.21 9.51 45.30
CA ILE A 126 -6.17 9.52 43.84
C ILE A 126 -7.50 8.99 43.30
N GLU A 127 -8.10 9.66 42.33
CA GLU A 127 -9.27 9.25 41.59
C GLU A 127 -8.86 8.11 40.62
N VAL A 128 -9.68 7.06 40.50
CA VAL A 128 -9.30 5.88 39.69
C VAL A 128 -10.24 5.69 38.53
N HIS A 129 -9.67 5.53 37.34
CA HIS A 129 -10.35 5.19 36.10
C HIS A 129 -9.89 3.81 35.60
N ILE A 130 -10.82 2.87 35.47
CA ILE A 130 -10.54 1.47 35.10
C ILE A 130 -11.14 1.21 33.73
N TYR A 131 -10.31 0.84 32.75
CA TYR A 131 -10.75 0.39 31.41
C TYR A 131 -10.77 -1.13 31.38
N THR A 132 -11.97 -1.72 31.41
CA THR A 132 -12.16 -3.18 31.42
C THR A 132 -13.40 -3.61 30.64
N GLY A 133 -13.42 -4.86 30.20
CA GLY A 133 -14.61 -5.53 29.66
C GLY A 133 -15.40 -6.30 30.74
N ASP A 134 -14.82 -6.47 31.94
CA ASP A 134 -15.39 -7.29 32.99
C ASP A 134 -16.36 -6.49 33.86
N LYS A 135 -17.57 -7.05 34.02
CA LYS A 135 -18.61 -6.43 34.84
C LYS A 135 -18.40 -6.62 36.36
N ASP A 136 -17.63 -7.63 36.73
CA ASP A 136 -17.39 -8.00 38.12
C ASP A 136 -16.51 -6.97 38.83
N ILE A 137 -15.70 -6.23 38.06
CA ILE A 137 -14.91 -5.09 38.54
C ILE A 137 -15.80 -3.96 39.15
N GLN A 138 -17.09 -3.90 38.81
CA GLN A 138 -18.01 -2.94 39.37
C GLN A 138 -18.16 -3.07 40.92
N GLN A 139 -17.69 -4.15 41.53
CA GLN A 139 -17.57 -4.28 43.00
C GLN A 139 -16.55 -3.28 43.60
N LEU A 140 -15.76 -2.57 42.78
CA LEU A 140 -14.80 -1.56 43.21
C LEU A 140 -15.37 -0.15 43.29
N VAL A 141 -16.57 0.11 42.76
CA VAL A 141 -17.23 1.41 42.85
C VAL A 141 -17.48 1.78 44.30
N THR A 142 -17.10 3.01 44.65
CA THR A 142 -17.18 3.51 46.03
C THR A 142 -18.36 4.46 46.25
N LYS A 143 -18.77 4.65 47.51
CA LYS A 143 -19.82 5.62 47.87
C LYS A 143 -19.43 7.07 47.58
N ASP A 144 -18.13 7.34 47.63
CA ASP A 144 -17.57 8.68 47.41
C ASP A 144 -17.39 9.02 45.95
N ASN A 145 -17.78 8.11 45.03
CA ASN A 145 -17.71 8.25 43.58
C ASN A 145 -16.30 8.60 43.08
N ASN A 146 -15.26 7.96 43.63
CA ASN A 146 -13.85 8.15 43.26
C ASN A 146 -13.30 7.05 42.33
N VAL A 147 -14.16 6.10 41.92
CA VAL A 147 -13.82 5.02 41.00
C VAL A 147 -14.75 5.03 39.80
N PHE A 148 -14.18 5.16 38.61
CA PHE A 148 -14.90 5.23 37.36
C PHE A 148 -14.54 4.00 36.51
N ILE A 149 -15.54 3.21 36.14
CA ILE A 149 -15.33 2.00 35.30
C ILE A 149 -15.81 2.28 33.89
N HIS A 150 -14.89 2.32 32.96
CA HIS A 150 -15.11 2.49 31.52
C HIS A 150 -15.32 1.11 30.90
N LEU A 151 -16.55 0.78 30.52
CA LEU A 151 -16.90 -0.51 29.95
C LEU A 151 -16.53 -0.56 28.48
N LEU A 152 -15.58 -1.39 28.12
CA LEU A 152 -15.12 -1.57 26.74
C LEU A 152 -16.27 -1.85 25.77
N GLY A 153 -16.42 -0.99 24.75
CA GLY A 153 -17.39 -1.12 23.66
C GLY A 153 -18.79 -0.71 23.94
N LYS A 154 -18.99 -0.09 25.07
CA LYS A 154 -20.25 0.53 25.38
C LYS A 154 -19.97 1.97 25.77
N ASN A 155 -19.82 2.94 25.24
CA ASN A 155 -19.57 4.33 25.70
C ASN A 155 -20.28 4.66 27.07
N GLU A 156 -20.13 3.73 28.01
CA GLU A 156 -20.80 3.77 29.32
C GLU A 156 -19.72 3.82 30.41
N VAL A 157 -19.85 4.78 31.31
CA VAL A 157 -19.01 4.91 32.51
C VAL A 157 -19.89 4.63 33.74
N VAL A 158 -19.48 3.66 34.55
CA VAL A 158 -20.12 3.29 35.78
C VAL A 158 -19.35 3.89 36.93
N SER A 159 -19.95 4.84 37.68
CA SER A 159 -19.23 5.58 38.74
C SER A 159 -19.98 5.68 40.06
N THR A 160 -21.27 5.38 40.07
CA THR A 160 -22.09 5.50 41.27
C THR A 160 -22.67 4.14 41.68
N TYR A 161 -23.06 4.03 42.96
CA TYR A 161 -23.78 2.86 43.50
C TYR A 161 -25.07 2.58 42.72
N GLU A 162 -25.78 3.64 42.28
CA GLU A 162 -27.04 3.50 41.54
C GLU A 162 -26.76 3.00 40.10
N ASP A 163 -25.65 3.41 39.44
CA ASP A 163 -25.28 2.88 38.13
C ASP A 163 -25.09 1.38 38.20
N VAL A 164 -24.34 0.90 39.22
CA VAL A 164 -24.11 -0.53 39.45
C VAL A 164 -25.41 -1.28 39.70
N LYS A 165 -26.27 -0.72 40.56
CA LYS A 165 -27.59 -1.31 40.89
C LYS A 165 -28.50 -1.40 39.67
N ASN A 166 -28.49 -0.37 38.83
CA ASN A 166 -29.26 -0.37 37.60
C ASN A 166 -28.76 -1.43 36.59
N MET A 167 -27.45 -1.70 36.58
CA MET A 167 -26.82 -2.63 35.65
C MET A 167 -26.82 -4.09 36.15
N LEU A 168 -26.50 -4.30 37.44
CA LEU A 168 -26.35 -5.64 38.04
C LEU A 168 -27.43 -6.02 39.03
N TYR A 169 -28.38 -5.10 39.30
CA TYR A 169 -29.49 -5.28 40.23
C TYR A 169 -29.11 -5.28 41.73
N VAL A 170 -27.85 -5.16 42.08
CA VAL A 170 -27.30 -5.15 43.43
C VAL A 170 -26.27 -4.01 43.58
N TYR A 171 -26.00 -3.58 44.81
CA TYR A 171 -24.97 -2.59 45.09
C TYR A 171 -23.54 -3.19 44.94
N PRO A 172 -22.50 -2.36 44.74
CA PRO A 172 -21.13 -2.82 44.58
C PRO A 172 -20.65 -3.83 45.63
N ASN A 173 -20.89 -3.53 46.88
CA ASN A 173 -20.53 -4.39 48.04
C ASN A 173 -21.30 -5.73 48.10
N GLN A 174 -22.40 -5.84 47.37
CA GLN A 174 -23.27 -7.03 47.33
C GLN A 174 -22.95 -7.95 46.14
N ILE A 175 -22.13 -7.49 45.21
CA ILE A 175 -21.79 -8.27 43.99
C ILE A 175 -21.20 -9.64 44.31
N PRO A 176 -20.24 -9.81 45.20
CA PRO A 176 -19.73 -11.14 45.56
C PRO A 176 -20.80 -12.07 46.12
N ASP A 177 -21.70 -11.58 47.00
CA ASP A 177 -22.79 -12.36 47.59
C ASP A 177 -23.85 -12.73 46.55
N PHE A 178 -24.13 -11.83 45.61
CA PHE A 178 -25.01 -12.09 44.48
C PHE A 178 -24.49 -13.19 43.57
N PHE A 179 -23.18 -13.16 43.22
CA PHE A 179 -22.54 -14.25 42.47
C PHE A 179 -22.42 -15.54 43.31
N GLY A 180 -22.26 -15.42 44.63
CA GLY A 180 -22.33 -16.55 45.54
C GLY A 180 -23.65 -17.32 45.41
N LEU A 181 -24.78 -16.62 45.18
CA LEU A 181 -26.08 -17.23 44.95
C LEU A 181 -26.27 -17.75 43.53
N LYS A 182 -26.09 -16.90 42.51
CA LYS A 182 -26.43 -17.22 41.13
C LYS A 182 -25.33 -17.99 40.38
N GLY A 183 -24.10 -17.92 40.88
CA GLY A 183 -22.93 -18.40 40.17
C GLY A 183 -22.56 -17.59 38.95
N ASP A 184 -21.48 -18.00 38.25
CA ASP A 184 -21.12 -17.51 36.91
C ASP A 184 -20.64 -18.69 36.04
N LYS A 185 -21.38 -18.94 34.98
CA LYS A 185 -21.04 -20.01 34.01
C LYS A 185 -19.78 -19.75 33.25
N SER A 186 -19.46 -18.47 32.97
CA SER A 186 -18.26 -18.09 32.18
C SER A 186 -16.98 -18.40 32.98
N ASP A 187 -17.00 -18.20 34.27
CA ASP A 187 -15.87 -18.42 35.18
C ASP A 187 -15.92 -19.76 35.93
N GLY A 188 -16.96 -20.53 35.64
CA GLY A 188 -17.13 -21.83 36.31
C GLY A 188 -17.44 -21.68 37.79
N ILE A 189 -18.05 -20.58 38.23
CA ILE A 189 -18.52 -20.37 39.62
C ILE A 189 -19.86 -21.05 39.78
N PRO A 190 -20.00 -22.05 40.67
CA PRO A 190 -21.16 -22.91 40.69
C PRO A 190 -22.45 -22.23 41.20
N GLY A 191 -22.37 -21.38 42.18
CA GLY A 191 -23.53 -20.79 42.85
C GLY A 191 -24.40 -21.83 43.54
N VAL A 192 -25.66 -21.45 43.87
CA VAL A 192 -26.70 -22.34 44.36
C VAL A 192 -27.53 -22.85 43.19
N MET A 193 -27.60 -24.17 43.01
CA MET A 193 -28.23 -24.76 41.82
C MET A 193 -29.72 -24.37 41.70
N GLY A 194 -30.00 -23.73 40.56
CA GLY A 194 -31.37 -23.26 40.21
C GLY A 194 -31.78 -21.94 40.89
N ILE A 195 -30.84 -21.16 41.38
CA ILE A 195 -30.97 -19.74 41.67
C ILE A 195 -30.35 -18.93 40.51
N GLY A 196 -31.16 -18.10 39.88
CA GLY A 196 -30.72 -17.18 38.80
C GLY A 196 -30.87 -15.73 39.25
N ASP A 197 -30.69 -14.81 38.28
CA ASP A 197 -30.69 -13.35 38.54
C ASP A 197 -31.87 -12.86 39.35
N VAL A 198 -33.11 -13.26 39.03
CA VAL A 198 -34.34 -12.79 39.71
C VAL A 198 -34.40 -13.26 41.17
N SER A 199 -34.13 -14.56 41.40
CA SER A 199 -34.18 -15.11 42.77
C SER A 199 -33.00 -14.60 43.62
N GLY A 200 -31.81 -14.51 43.04
CA GLY A 200 -30.62 -13.94 43.67
C GLY A 200 -30.83 -12.48 44.07
N LYS A 201 -31.35 -11.65 43.11
CA LYS A 201 -31.69 -10.25 43.37
C LYS A 201 -32.64 -10.10 44.55
N ASN A 202 -33.75 -10.82 44.53
CA ASN A 202 -34.79 -10.72 45.58
C ASN A 202 -34.25 -11.12 46.97
N LEU A 203 -33.33 -12.11 47.00
CA LEU A 203 -32.70 -12.52 48.26
C LEU A 203 -31.74 -11.44 48.78
N ILE A 204 -30.88 -10.89 47.92
CA ILE A 204 -29.96 -9.84 48.32
C ILE A 204 -30.69 -8.55 48.69
N GLU A 205 -31.73 -8.19 47.94
CA GLU A 205 -32.55 -7.00 48.26
C GLU A 205 -33.22 -7.11 49.62
N LYS A 206 -33.66 -8.31 50.04
CA LYS A 206 -34.34 -8.54 51.29
C LYS A 206 -33.40 -8.74 52.49
N TYR A 207 -32.27 -9.39 52.27
CA TYR A 207 -31.40 -9.84 53.35
C TYR A 207 -30.01 -9.22 53.37
N ASP A 208 -29.66 -8.48 52.33
CA ASP A 208 -28.41 -7.76 52.12
C ASP A 208 -27.16 -8.66 51.87
N THR A 209 -26.91 -9.65 52.70
CA THR A 209 -25.70 -10.51 52.63
C THR A 209 -26.06 -12.00 52.69
N LEU A 210 -25.13 -12.86 52.23
CA LEU A 210 -25.25 -14.31 52.33
C LEU A 210 -25.43 -14.75 53.80
N GLU A 211 -24.66 -14.17 54.73
CA GLU A 211 -24.77 -14.46 56.14
C GLU A 211 -26.19 -14.24 56.64
N ASN A 212 -26.78 -13.09 56.31
CA ASN A 212 -28.16 -12.76 56.73
C ASN A 212 -29.22 -13.67 56.11
N ILE A 213 -29.01 -14.11 54.87
CA ILE A 213 -29.88 -15.07 54.19
C ILE A 213 -29.90 -16.39 54.97
N TYR A 214 -28.72 -16.87 55.36
CA TYR A 214 -28.60 -18.14 56.09
C TYR A 214 -28.99 -18.01 57.58
N MET A 215 -28.86 -16.84 58.23
CA MET A 215 -29.37 -16.57 59.56
C MET A 215 -30.92 -16.57 59.62
N ASN A 216 -31.49 -16.09 58.48
CA ASN A 216 -32.95 -16.01 58.37
C ASN A 216 -33.52 -17.10 57.45
N ILE A 217 -32.88 -18.23 57.34
CA ILE A 217 -33.26 -19.32 56.43
C ILE A 217 -34.66 -19.86 56.72
N ASP A 218 -35.12 -19.76 57.92
CA ASP A 218 -36.45 -20.23 58.36
C ASP A 218 -37.59 -19.35 57.81
N ASP A 219 -37.33 -18.11 57.48
CA ASP A 219 -38.29 -17.17 56.84
C ASP A 219 -38.46 -17.47 55.36
N ILE A 220 -37.61 -18.26 54.77
CA ILE A 220 -37.67 -18.67 53.39
C ILE A 220 -38.43 -19.99 53.24
N ARG A 221 -39.43 -20.04 52.35
CA ARG A 221 -40.31 -21.21 52.18
C ARG A 221 -40.11 -21.97 50.88
N GLY A 222 -40.55 -23.25 50.95
CA GLY A 222 -40.61 -24.07 49.73
C GLY A 222 -39.25 -24.47 49.13
N LYS A 223 -39.25 -24.79 47.86
CA LYS A 223 -38.08 -25.31 47.12
C LYS A 223 -36.84 -24.39 47.15
N LEU A 224 -37.04 -23.09 47.39
CA LEU A 224 -35.96 -22.14 47.49
C LEU A 224 -35.13 -22.36 48.77
N LYS A 225 -35.79 -22.60 49.90
CA LYS A 225 -35.12 -22.95 51.15
C LYS A 225 -34.30 -24.25 51.00
N GLU A 226 -34.90 -25.26 50.39
CA GLU A 226 -34.24 -26.58 50.23
C GLU A 226 -32.94 -26.44 49.40
N LYS A 227 -33.01 -25.65 48.31
CA LYS A 227 -31.81 -25.37 47.47
C LYS A 227 -30.72 -24.64 48.23
N LEU A 228 -31.09 -23.58 49.00
CA LEU A 228 -30.13 -22.80 49.77
C LEU A 228 -29.44 -23.68 50.84
N ILE A 229 -30.22 -24.51 51.56
CA ILE A 229 -29.65 -25.41 52.56
C ILE A 229 -28.72 -26.43 51.92
N LYS A 230 -29.15 -27.03 50.80
CA LYS A 230 -28.36 -28.08 50.10
C LYS A 230 -27.00 -27.57 49.63
N ASP A 231 -26.97 -26.40 49.04
CA ASP A 231 -25.78 -25.87 48.38
C ASP A 231 -25.13 -24.73 49.17
N LYS A 232 -25.31 -24.69 50.51
CA LYS A 232 -24.78 -23.65 51.39
C LYS A 232 -23.29 -23.46 51.23
N GLU A 233 -22.51 -24.51 51.31
CA GLU A 233 -21.05 -24.44 51.20
C GLU A 233 -20.62 -23.91 49.80
N LEU A 234 -21.32 -24.35 48.73
CA LEU A 234 -21.05 -23.88 47.39
C LEU A 234 -21.37 -22.39 47.25
N ALA A 235 -22.37 -21.85 47.90
CA ALA A 235 -22.68 -20.43 47.90
C ALA A 235 -21.52 -19.60 48.47
N PHE A 236 -20.96 -20.00 49.61
CA PHE A 236 -19.82 -19.28 50.21
C PHE A 236 -18.54 -19.45 49.40
N ILE A 237 -18.26 -20.64 48.90
CA ILE A 237 -17.13 -20.87 47.95
C ILE A 237 -17.29 -19.97 46.72
N SER A 238 -18.49 -19.93 46.13
CA SER A 238 -18.79 -19.13 44.95
C SER A 238 -18.62 -17.63 45.19
N ARG A 239 -19.03 -17.14 46.37
CA ARG A 239 -18.76 -15.76 46.78
C ARG A 239 -17.28 -15.46 46.89
N ASP A 240 -16.53 -16.35 47.53
CA ASP A 240 -15.09 -16.16 47.73
C ASP A 240 -14.32 -16.24 46.42
N LEU A 241 -14.80 -17.01 45.43
CA LEU A 241 -14.27 -17.02 44.05
C LEU A 241 -14.59 -15.71 43.30
N ALA A 242 -15.80 -15.13 43.50
CA ALA A 242 -16.24 -13.89 42.84
C ALA A 242 -15.61 -12.65 43.47
N ARG A 243 -15.17 -12.71 44.72
CA ARG A 243 -14.60 -11.57 45.44
C ARG A 243 -13.19 -11.29 44.98
N VAL A 244 -12.91 -10.06 44.49
CA VAL A 244 -11.56 -9.63 44.15
C VAL A 244 -10.74 -9.36 45.43
N LYS A 245 -9.43 -9.66 45.35
CA LYS A 245 -8.46 -9.39 46.41
C LYS A 245 -7.98 -7.96 46.32
N LYS A 246 -7.97 -7.22 47.43
CA LYS A 246 -7.59 -5.80 47.47
C LYS A 246 -6.30 -5.56 48.24
N ASP A 247 -5.66 -6.61 48.71
CA ASP A 247 -4.57 -6.60 49.68
C ASP A 247 -3.25 -7.15 49.13
N ILE A 248 -3.11 -7.19 47.77
CA ILE A 248 -1.86 -7.59 47.15
C ILE A 248 -0.85 -6.44 47.28
N ASP A 249 0.23 -6.72 48.02
CA ASP A 249 1.34 -5.76 48.11
C ASP A 249 2.26 -5.87 46.92
N PHE A 250 2.37 -4.79 46.16
CA PHE A 250 3.29 -4.62 45.05
C PHE A 250 4.58 -3.89 45.46
N ASN A 251 4.69 -3.47 46.73
CA ASN A 251 5.83 -2.73 47.27
C ASN A 251 6.18 -1.50 46.41
N ILE A 252 5.17 -0.66 46.08
CA ILE A 252 5.25 0.49 45.20
C ILE A 252 4.94 1.80 45.96
N SER A 253 5.47 2.88 45.39
CA SER A 253 5.13 4.25 45.74
C SER A 253 4.28 4.88 44.63
N VAL A 254 3.68 6.05 44.90
CA VAL A 254 2.90 6.79 43.89
C VAL A 254 3.77 7.21 42.69
N SER A 255 5.07 7.45 42.90
CA SER A 255 6.01 7.78 41.82
C SER A 255 6.19 6.63 40.82
N ASP A 256 5.96 5.37 41.25
CA ASP A 256 6.08 4.21 40.37
C ASP A 256 4.92 4.08 39.36
N LEU A 257 3.87 4.90 39.52
CA LEU A 257 2.72 4.97 38.62
C LEU A 257 2.81 6.13 37.63
N ILE A 258 3.85 6.97 37.73
CA ILE A 258 4.08 8.06 36.78
C ILE A 258 4.50 7.44 35.43
N LYS A 259 3.80 7.87 34.36
CA LYS A 259 4.18 7.48 33.01
C LYS A 259 5.55 8.04 32.67
N GLU A 260 6.47 7.18 32.31
CA GLU A 260 7.78 7.58 31.78
C GLU A 260 7.66 8.16 30.36
N LYS A 261 8.75 8.72 29.83
CA LYS A 261 8.79 9.19 28.45
C LYS A 261 8.64 8.01 27.48
N ASP A 262 7.93 8.24 26.39
CA ASP A 262 7.79 7.26 25.30
C ASP A 262 9.16 6.95 24.68
N ASP A 263 9.45 5.68 24.47
CA ASP A 263 10.56 5.24 23.61
C ASP A 263 10.08 5.30 22.14
N VAL A 264 10.09 6.55 21.63
CA VAL A 264 9.58 6.89 20.30
C VAL A 264 10.25 6.06 19.21
N GLN A 265 11.55 5.79 19.35
CA GLN A 265 12.29 5.03 18.36
C GLN A 265 11.81 3.58 18.29
N LYS A 266 11.71 2.92 19.44
CA LYS A 266 11.22 1.51 19.48
C LYS A 266 9.76 1.38 19.06
N LEU A 267 8.89 2.34 19.44
CA LEU A 267 7.50 2.36 18.98
C LEU A 267 7.43 2.45 17.45
N LYS A 268 8.23 3.33 16.84
CA LYS A 268 8.29 3.45 15.37
C LYS A 268 8.85 2.20 14.70
N GLU A 269 9.92 1.64 15.25
CA GLU A 269 10.51 0.39 14.73
C GLU A 269 9.46 -0.73 14.72
N VAL A 270 8.77 -0.95 15.84
CA VAL A 270 7.74 -1.99 15.97
C VAL A 270 6.55 -1.71 15.06
N PHE A 271 6.01 -0.49 15.03
CA PHE A 271 4.86 -0.18 14.16
C PHE A 271 5.21 -0.26 12.68
N THR A 272 6.41 0.13 12.30
CA THR A 272 6.90 0.01 10.92
C THR A 272 7.11 -1.46 10.53
N GLU A 273 7.74 -2.24 11.41
CA GLU A 273 7.96 -3.68 11.19
C GLU A 273 6.65 -4.46 11.04
N LEU A 274 5.65 -4.08 11.84
CA LEU A 274 4.30 -4.67 11.80
C LEU A 274 3.39 -4.06 10.73
N GLU A 275 3.87 -3.04 9.99
CA GLU A 275 3.12 -2.29 8.96
C GLU A 275 1.88 -1.55 9.49
N LEU A 276 1.90 -1.17 10.76
CA LEU A 276 0.85 -0.44 11.45
C LEU A 276 1.01 1.09 11.29
N ASN A 277 1.27 1.56 10.07
CA ASN A 277 1.60 2.95 9.75
C ASN A 277 0.54 3.95 10.22
N THR A 278 -0.72 3.53 10.36
CA THR A 278 -1.80 4.38 10.89
C THR A 278 -1.70 4.64 12.39
N LEU A 279 -0.80 3.96 13.10
CA LEU A 279 -0.50 4.19 14.51
C LEU A 279 0.68 5.17 14.70
N LEU A 280 1.50 5.37 13.68
CA LEU A 280 2.65 6.29 13.76
C LEU A 280 2.27 7.72 14.18
N PRO A 281 1.16 8.33 13.70
CA PRO A 281 0.74 9.66 14.15
C PRO A 281 0.30 9.73 15.62
N LEU A 282 0.08 8.60 16.29
CA LEU A 282 -0.28 8.55 17.71
C LEU A 282 0.96 8.68 18.62
N ILE A 283 2.16 8.53 18.09
CA ILE A 283 3.41 8.71 18.81
C ILE A 283 3.68 10.21 18.90
N LYS A 284 3.62 10.76 20.12
CA LYS A 284 3.94 12.18 20.35
C LYS A 284 5.45 12.35 20.30
N GLU A 285 5.93 12.91 19.22
CA GLU A 285 7.34 13.33 19.11
C GLU A 285 7.58 14.68 19.72
N GLU A 286 8.76 14.87 20.29
CA GLU A 286 9.30 16.23 20.46
C GLU A 286 9.52 16.78 19.05
N GLU A 287 8.84 17.84 18.71
CA GLU A 287 8.93 18.46 17.39
C GLU A 287 10.37 18.87 17.13
N ILE A 288 11.04 18.20 16.15
CA ILE A 288 12.39 18.57 15.76
C ILE A 288 12.32 19.99 15.19
N LYS A 289 12.74 20.98 15.98
CA LYS A 289 12.90 22.34 15.50
C LYS A 289 14.19 22.42 14.72
N VAL A 290 14.10 22.61 13.44
CA VAL A 290 15.24 22.86 12.56
C VAL A 290 15.51 24.35 12.57
N SER A 291 16.70 24.76 13.08
CA SER A 291 17.12 26.14 12.97
C SER A 291 17.53 26.48 11.54
N TYR A 292 17.07 27.60 11.03
CA TYR A 292 17.40 28.06 9.71
C TYR A 292 17.74 29.56 9.68
N THR A 293 18.47 29.97 8.65
CA THR A 293 18.86 31.37 8.43
C THR A 293 18.21 31.87 7.15
N LYS A 294 17.46 32.97 7.23
CA LYS A 294 16.93 33.65 6.04
C LYS A 294 18.05 34.40 5.33
N THR A 295 18.12 34.28 4.03
CA THR A 295 19.17 34.85 3.21
C THR A 295 18.68 35.20 1.83
N ASP A 296 19.44 35.97 1.08
CA ASP A 296 19.17 36.23 -0.34
C ASP A 296 19.83 35.21 -1.26
N PHE A 297 19.44 35.24 -2.53
CA PHE A 297 19.92 34.28 -3.50
C PHE A 297 21.43 34.43 -3.82
N ASN A 298 21.99 35.63 -3.72
CA ASN A 298 23.40 35.84 -3.98
C ASN A 298 24.27 35.16 -2.92
N ASN A 299 23.87 35.26 -1.65
CA ASN A 299 24.55 34.53 -0.58
C ASN A 299 24.43 33.00 -0.76
N ILE A 300 23.27 32.50 -1.21
CA ILE A 300 23.12 31.08 -1.57
C ILE A 300 24.15 30.68 -2.64
N LEU A 301 24.34 31.49 -3.67
CA LEU A 301 25.32 31.21 -4.74
C LEU A 301 26.74 31.10 -4.19
N GLU A 302 27.14 32.00 -3.24
CA GLU A 302 28.46 31.94 -2.59
C GLU A 302 28.64 30.70 -1.70
N LEU A 303 27.60 30.33 -0.94
CA LEU A 303 27.61 29.13 -0.11
C LEU A 303 27.75 27.85 -0.96
N CYS A 304 27.07 27.80 -2.09
CA CYS A 304 27.13 26.66 -3.01
C CYS A 304 28.52 26.46 -3.64
N LYS A 305 29.29 27.52 -3.88
CA LYS A 305 30.62 27.42 -4.48
C LYS A 305 31.63 26.71 -3.58
N ASN A 306 31.53 26.90 -2.28
CA ASN A 306 32.51 26.41 -1.31
C ASN A 306 32.12 25.12 -0.60
N ALA A 307 30.93 24.62 -0.86
CA ALA A 307 30.38 23.41 -0.23
C ALA A 307 31.10 22.15 -0.72
N SER A 308 31.34 21.19 0.15
CA SER A 308 31.74 19.82 -0.20
C SER A 308 30.53 18.91 -0.39
N ILE A 309 29.52 19.10 0.44
CA ILE A 309 28.21 18.46 0.35
C ILE A 309 27.16 19.56 0.40
N LEU A 310 26.18 19.48 -0.46
CA LEU A 310 25.11 20.45 -0.60
C LEU A 310 23.78 19.73 -0.73
N THR A 311 22.84 19.99 0.19
CA THR A 311 21.45 19.55 -0.01
C THR A 311 20.63 20.69 -0.60
N ILE A 312 19.82 20.41 -1.61
CA ILE A 312 18.95 21.41 -2.25
C ILE A 312 17.51 20.92 -2.20
N TYR A 313 16.62 21.76 -1.71
CA TYR A 313 15.17 21.58 -1.81
C TYR A 313 14.50 22.88 -2.24
N MET A 314 13.59 22.78 -3.21
CA MET A 314 12.81 23.91 -3.71
C MET A 314 11.36 23.53 -3.87
N ASP A 315 10.49 24.27 -3.22
CA ASP A 315 9.04 24.24 -3.41
C ASP A 315 8.55 25.50 -4.15
N GLU A 316 7.24 25.74 -4.14
CA GLU A 316 6.65 26.91 -4.82
C GLU A 316 7.07 28.24 -4.15
N ASN A 317 7.37 28.23 -2.85
CA ASN A 317 7.57 29.42 -2.03
C ASN A 317 9.05 29.68 -1.67
N TYR A 318 9.85 28.62 -1.51
CA TYR A 318 11.20 28.74 -0.96
C TYR A 318 12.20 27.85 -1.67
N LEU A 319 13.44 28.34 -1.75
CA LEU A 319 14.64 27.55 -1.98
C LEU A 319 15.35 27.39 -0.65
N SER A 320 15.51 26.17 -0.20
CA SER A 320 16.27 25.81 1.00
C SER A 320 17.53 25.04 0.60
N ILE A 321 18.67 25.43 1.17
CA ILE A 321 19.92 24.70 1.05
C ILE A 321 20.46 24.32 2.43
N LEU A 322 21.16 23.19 2.49
CA LEU A 322 21.92 22.79 3.67
C LEU A 322 23.40 22.68 3.31
N VAL A 323 24.23 23.44 4.01
CA VAL A 323 25.69 23.45 3.89
C VAL A 323 26.27 23.48 5.31
N ASP A 324 27.26 22.64 5.58
CA ASP A 324 27.95 22.56 6.89
C ASP A 324 26.97 22.46 8.08
N ASP A 325 26.00 21.55 7.97
CA ASP A 325 24.95 21.31 8.97
C ASP A 325 24.01 22.52 9.28
N LYS A 326 24.07 23.57 8.47
CA LYS A 326 23.19 24.73 8.59
C LYS A 326 22.23 24.84 7.43
N VAL A 327 20.97 25.14 7.74
CA VAL A 327 19.93 25.38 6.74
C VAL A 327 19.81 26.87 6.44
N TYR A 328 19.84 27.22 5.16
CA TYR A 328 19.61 28.57 4.66
C TYR A 328 18.39 28.58 3.76
N ILE A 329 17.52 29.57 3.90
CA ILE A 329 16.27 29.70 3.15
C ILE A 329 16.24 31.03 2.41
N CYS A 330 15.87 30.95 1.11
CA CYS A 330 15.62 32.11 0.26
C CYS A 330 14.18 32.01 -0.27
N LYS A 331 13.44 33.13 -0.19
CA LYS A 331 12.07 33.22 -0.72
C LYS A 331 12.10 33.18 -2.25
N ASN A 332 11.22 32.39 -2.85
CA ASN A 332 11.01 32.33 -4.29
C ASN A 332 9.88 33.32 -4.66
N GLU A 333 10.22 34.51 -5.11
CA GLU A 333 9.26 35.55 -5.47
C GLU A 333 8.80 35.36 -6.91
N ASN A 334 7.52 35.05 -7.09
CA ASN A 334 6.93 34.80 -8.43
C ASN A 334 6.50 36.08 -9.17
N GLU A 335 6.54 37.26 -8.52
CA GLU A 335 6.14 38.52 -9.16
C GLU A 335 7.34 39.30 -9.68
N ASP A 336 7.30 39.73 -10.93
CA ASP A 336 8.26 40.66 -11.54
C ASP A 336 8.06 42.08 -10.95
N THR A 337 8.45 42.28 -9.71
CA THR A 337 8.59 43.60 -9.12
C THR A 337 10.03 44.11 -9.26
N LEU A 338 10.24 45.43 -9.25
CA LEU A 338 11.56 46.05 -9.44
C LEU A 338 12.63 45.60 -8.43
N PHE A 339 12.21 44.87 -7.37
CA PHE A 339 13.04 44.43 -6.24
C PHE A 339 12.95 42.91 -5.99
N SER A 340 12.17 42.15 -6.78
CA SER A 340 12.06 40.70 -6.61
C SER A 340 13.19 39.98 -7.33
N THR A 341 13.93 39.15 -6.61
CA THR A 341 14.95 38.27 -7.17
C THR A 341 14.35 36.90 -7.47
N LYS A 342 13.93 36.71 -8.73
CA LYS A 342 13.54 35.37 -9.19
C LYS A 342 14.74 34.42 -9.07
N ILE A 343 14.53 33.28 -8.41
CA ILE A 343 15.55 32.24 -8.26
C ILE A 343 15.83 31.62 -9.62
N ASP A 344 17.04 31.79 -10.11
CA ASP A 344 17.54 31.17 -11.34
C ASP A 344 18.59 30.10 -11.00
N LEU A 345 18.17 28.84 -10.94
CA LEU A 345 19.02 27.71 -10.58
C LEU A 345 20.19 27.49 -11.56
N LYS A 346 20.15 28.06 -12.78
CA LYS A 346 21.28 28.03 -13.74
C LYS A 346 22.52 28.72 -13.22
N LYS A 347 22.36 29.66 -12.28
CA LYS A 347 23.48 30.41 -11.67
C LYS A 347 24.18 29.61 -10.56
N ILE A 348 23.58 28.55 -10.07
CA ILE A 348 24.21 27.69 -9.07
C ILE A 348 25.34 26.90 -9.76
N ASN A 349 26.55 27.24 -9.41
CA ASN A 349 27.77 26.54 -9.86
C ASN A 349 28.44 25.90 -8.66
N THR A 350 28.53 24.58 -8.63
CA THR A 350 29.08 23.83 -7.51
C THR A 350 29.79 22.56 -7.98
N THR A 351 30.88 22.21 -7.30
CA THR A 351 31.56 20.92 -7.46
C THR A 351 31.19 19.95 -6.34
N ALA A 352 30.34 20.38 -5.40
CA ALA A 352 29.86 19.58 -4.29
C ALA A 352 29.12 18.32 -4.73
N LYS A 353 29.05 17.33 -3.85
CA LYS A 353 28.05 16.27 -3.96
C LYS A 353 26.69 16.85 -3.60
N VAL A 354 25.79 16.94 -4.59
CA VAL A 354 24.44 17.50 -4.40
C VAL A 354 23.48 16.41 -3.97
N ILE A 355 22.89 16.55 -2.79
CA ILE A 355 21.78 15.69 -2.31
C ILE A 355 20.47 16.35 -2.74
N ILE A 356 19.63 15.59 -3.42
CA ILE A 356 18.44 16.16 -4.05
C ILE A 356 17.30 15.14 -4.09
N PHE A 357 16.07 15.63 -4.17
CA PHE A 357 14.88 14.82 -4.38
C PHE A 357 14.31 15.13 -5.78
N ASP A 358 14.25 14.09 -6.66
CA ASP A 358 13.85 14.23 -8.08
C ASP A 358 14.80 15.14 -8.90
N ALA A 359 16.00 14.66 -9.15
CA ALA A 359 17.02 15.37 -9.92
C ALA A 359 16.53 15.83 -11.31
N LYS A 360 15.64 15.07 -11.96
CA LYS A 360 15.05 15.43 -13.25
C LYS A 360 14.29 16.77 -13.16
N LYS A 361 13.49 16.99 -12.13
CA LYS A 361 12.80 18.27 -11.88
C LYS A 361 13.77 19.44 -11.86
N TYR A 362 14.89 19.30 -11.18
CA TYR A 362 15.87 20.39 -11.05
C TYR A 362 16.66 20.60 -12.35
N MET A 363 16.90 19.55 -13.14
CA MET A 363 17.46 19.69 -14.49
C MET A 363 16.54 20.53 -15.40
N HIS A 364 15.21 20.33 -15.32
CA HIS A 364 14.24 21.16 -16.04
C HIS A 364 14.25 22.61 -15.56
N LEU A 365 14.50 22.85 -14.27
CA LEU A 365 14.65 24.21 -13.71
C LEU A 365 16.03 24.83 -14.03
N GLY A 366 16.90 24.09 -14.74
CA GLY A 366 18.17 24.57 -15.24
C GLY A 366 19.38 24.28 -14.35
N LEU A 367 19.22 23.57 -13.21
CA LEU A 367 20.35 23.18 -12.36
C LEU A 367 21.26 22.18 -13.08
N ASN A 368 22.55 22.50 -13.15
CA ASN A 368 23.55 21.57 -13.71
C ASN A 368 24.00 20.57 -12.65
N LEU A 369 23.59 19.31 -12.79
CA LEU A 369 23.88 18.23 -11.85
C LEU A 369 24.94 17.28 -12.45
N VAL A 370 26.18 17.37 -11.95
CA VAL A 370 27.28 16.47 -12.35
C VAL A 370 27.51 15.39 -11.29
N ASN A 371 27.69 15.79 -10.04
CA ASN A 371 27.89 14.90 -8.91
C ASN A 371 26.70 15.01 -7.95
N TYR A 372 25.78 14.05 -7.99
CA TYR A 372 24.57 14.12 -7.17
C TYR A 372 24.15 12.76 -6.62
N PHE A 373 23.32 12.81 -5.57
CA PHE A 373 22.60 11.68 -5.03
C PHE A 373 21.10 12.00 -5.06
N ASP A 374 20.35 11.21 -5.79
CA ASP A 374 18.89 11.37 -5.89
C ASP A 374 18.18 10.49 -4.87
N ILE A 375 17.57 11.13 -3.88
CA ILE A 375 16.85 10.48 -2.77
C ILE A 375 15.64 9.70 -3.29
N LEU A 376 14.90 10.24 -4.27
CA LEU A 376 13.74 9.58 -4.87
C LEU A 376 14.15 8.26 -5.53
N ILE A 377 15.18 8.32 -6.36
CA ILE A 377 15.66 7.13 -7.09
C ILE A 377 16.28 6.11 -6.13
N ALA A 378 17.02 6.56 -5.12
CA ALA A 378 17.59 5.66 -4.09
C ALA A 378 16.48 4.93 -3.32
N SER A 379 15.42 5.62 -2.94
CA SER A 379 14.25 5.02 -2.29
C SER A 379 13.54 4.00 -3.21
N TYR A 380 13.34 4.36 -4.47
CA TYR A 380 12.72 3.48 -5.47
C TYR A 380 13.53 2.19 -5.69
N VAL A 381 14.83 2.27 -5.79
CA VAL A 381 15.71 1.09 -5.97
C VAL A 381 15.63 0.15 -4.76
N ILE A 382 15.48 0.70 -3.56
CA ILE A 382 15.32 -0.09 -2.33
C ILE A 382 13.97 -0.81 -2.30
N ASP A 383 12.88 -0.12 -2.64
CA ASP A 383 11.54 -0.71 -2.71
C ASP A 383 10.70 -0.04 -3.80
N THR A 384 10.49 -0.76 -4.91
CA THR A 384 9.74 -0.25 -6.08
C THR A 384 8.24 -0.05 -5.83
N GLN A 385 7.72 -0.42 -4.69
CA GLN A 385 6.30 -0.32 -4.32
C GLN A 385 6.03 0.71 -3.20
N ASP A 386 7.05 1.44 -2.77
CA ASP A 386 6.95 2.44 -1.74
C ASP A 386 6.15 3.67 -2.21
N LYS A 387 5.85 4.57 -1.26
CA LYS A 387 5.34 5.90 -1.59
C LYS A 387 6.53 6.81 -1.88
N PHE A 388 6.40 7.63 -2.92
CA PHE A 388 7.47 8.47 -3.43
C PHE A 388 7.23 9.97 -3.21
N GLU A 389 6.39 10.34 -2.24
CA GLU A 389 6.27 11.70 -1.74
C GLU A 389 7.46 12.02 -0.83
N VAL A 390 7.97 13.25 -0.89
CA VAL A 390 9.16 13.66 -0.14
C VAL A 390 8.95 13.54 1.37
N GLU A 391 7.76 13.91 1.86
CA GLU A 391 7.40 13.84 3.28
C GLU A 391 7.44 12.39 3.79
N PHE A 392 6.91 11.45 3.01
CA PHE A 392 6.94 10.03 3.37
C PHE A 392 8.37 9.49 3.43
N ILE A 393 9.22 9.88 2.48
CA ILE A 393 10.61 9.40 2.41
C ILE A 393 11.44 9.94 3.57
N ILE A 394 11.34 11.23 3.90
CA ILE A 394 12.09 11.80 5.04
C ILE A 394 11.57 11.26 6.38
N GLU A 395 10.28 10.97 6.50
CA GLU A 395 9.74 10.28 7.68
C GLU A 395 10.31 8.86 7.80
N LYS A 396 10.30 8.09 6.72
CA LYS A 396 10.77 6.69 6.70
C LYS A 396 12.28 6.55 6.94
N TYR A 397 13.09 7.43 6.38
CA TYR A 397 14.56 7.28 6.38
C TYR A 397 15.31 8.25 7.29
N ALA A 398 14.71 9.36 7.68
CA ALA A 398 15.29 10.33 8.59
C ALA A 398 14.54 10.47 9.91
N ASN A 399 13.37 9.86 10.04
CA ASN A 399 12.48 9.99 11.20
C ASN A 399 12.06 11.45 11.48
N ILE A 400 11.79 12.21 10.40
CA ILE A 400 11.38 13.61 10.48
C ILE A 400 9.98 13.74 9.92
N HIS A 401 9.03 14.02 10.81
CA HIS A 401 7.65 14.24 10.41
C HIS A 401 7.44 15.67 9.91
N THR A 402 6.76 15.81 8.78
CA THR A 402 6.34 17.10 8.22
C THR A 402 4.86 17.05 7.84
N GLU A 403 4.14 18.13 8.12
CA GLU A 403 2.72 18.21 7.77
C GLU A 403 2.53 18.28 6.25
N GLN A 404 1.60 17.48 5.75
CA GLN A 404 1.10 17.62 4.38
C GLN A 404 -0.04 18.64 4.37
N PHE A 405 0.11 19.69 3.58
CA PHE A 405 -0.93 20.71 3.42
C PHE A 405 -1.71 20.47 2.13
N ASP A 406 -3.02 20.31 2.24
CA ASP A 406 -3.88 20.32 1.07
C ASP A 406 -4.00 21.73 0.47
N LYS A 407 -4.48 21.84 -0.76
CA LYS A 407 -4.63 23.16 -1.47
C LYS A 407 -5.56 24.14 -0.74
N LYS A 408 -6.46 23.68 0.15
CA LYS A 408 -7.34 24.54 0.95
C LYS A 408 -6.62 25.03 2.19
N ALA A 409 -5.86 24.14 2.83
CA ALA A 409 -5.06 24.48 4.01
C ALA A 409 -3.97 25.51 3.67
N LEU A 410 -3.33 25.40 2.48
CA LEU A 410 -2.29 26.35 2.02
C LEU A 410 -2.74 27.82 2.00
N LYS A 411 -4.03 28.10 1.86
CA LYS A 411 -4.55 29.50 1.84
C LYS A 411 -4.53 30.18 3.21
N ASN A 412 -4.44 29.43 4.30
CA ASN A 412 -4.54 29.94 5.68
C ASN A 412 -3.28 29.70 6.51
N ILE A 413 -2.18 29.21 5.90
CA ILE A 413 -0.93 28.94 6.60
C ILE A 413 -0.10 30.20 6.70
N THR A 414 0.54 30.40 7.86
CA THR A 414 1.48 31.51 8.07
C THR A 414 2.75 31.28 7.27
N GLU A 415 3.40 32.37 6.86
CA GLU A 415 4.68 32.34 6.14
C GLU A 415 5.76 31.58 6.94
N GLU A 416 5.80 31.77 8.24
CA GLU A 416 6.72 31.10 9.17
C GLU A 416 6.57 29.56 9.12
N LYS A 417 5.35 29.03 9.07
CA LYS A 417 5.12 27.58 8.94
C LYS A 417 5.57 27.01 7.61
N LEU A 418 5.46 27.79 6.52
CA LEU A 418 5.98 27.37 5.21
C LEU A 418 7.50 27.32 5.20
N GLU A 419 8.15 28.33 5.83
CA GLU A 419 9.60 28.36 6.01
C GLU A 419 10.10 27.17 6.83
N GLU A 420 9.47 26.93 7.99
CA GLU A 420 9.81 25.78 8.85
C GLU A 420 9.65 24.46 8.12
N LYS A 421 8.58 24.29 7.34
CA LYS A 421 8.38 23.09 6.52
C LYS A 421 9.50 22.91 5.50
N SER A 422 9.82 23.96 4.73
CA SER A 422 10.86 23.91 3.71
C SER A 422 12.23 23.60 4.33
N ALA A 423 12.55 24.17 5.50
CA ALA A 423 13.76 23.87 6.25
C ALA A 423 13.79 22.42 6.76
N LYS A 424 12.70 21.94 7.34
CA LYS A 424 12.55 20.56 7.82
C LYS A 424 12.74 19.55 6.69
N VAL A 425 12.15 19.79 5.51
CA VAL A 425 12.30 18.92 4.35
C VAL A 425 13.76 18.89 3.89
N CYS A 426 14.40 20.04 3.73
CA CYS A 426 15.81 20.12 3.34
C CYS A 426 16.72 19.36 4.30
N TYR A 427 16.54 19.57 5.61
CA TYR A 427 17.28 18.84 6.65
C TYR A 427 16.97 17.33 6.64
N GLY A 428 15.71 16.96 6.42
CA GLY A 428 15.26 15.57 6.31
C GLY A 428 15.90 14.84 5.12
N LEU A 429 16.03 15.50 3.98
CA LEU A 429 16.75 14.96 2.82
C LEU A 429 18.23 14.68 3.13
N TYR A 430 18.89 15.61 3.82
CA TYR A 430 20.28 15.42 4.26
C TYR A 430 20.43 14.21 5.18
N LYS A 431 19.55 14.06 6.16
CA LYS A 431 19.58 12.91 7.08
C LYS A 431 19.22 11.59 6.39
N SER A 432 18.26 11.61 5.46
CA SER A 432 17.87 10.45 4.67
C SER A 432 19.00 9.92 3.78
N TYR A 433 19.87 10.81 3.28
CA TYR A 433 20.99 10.44 2.43
C TYR A 433 21.90 9.38 3.06
N ALA A 434 22.35 9.61 4.31
CA ALA A 434 23.24 8.68 5.00
C ALA A 434 22.60 7.30 5.21
N THR A 435 21.32 7.28 5.58
CA THR A 435 20.55 6.04 5.76
C THR A 435 20.38 5.29 4.45
N LEU A 436 20.00 5.98 3.37
CA LEU A 436 19.79 5.39 2.06
C LEU A 436 21.09 4.86 1.44
N GLU A 437 22.18 5.65 1.51
CA GLU A 437 23.49 5.23 0.99
C GLU A 437 24.00 3.97 1.70
N LYS A 438 23.86 3.91 3.04
CA LYS A 438 24.18 2.74 3.83
C LYS A 438 23.33 1.52 3.40
N LYS A 439 22.02 1.72 3.30
CA LYS A 439 21.07 0.66 2.97
C LYS A 439 21.28 0.09 1.56
N LEU A 440 21.57 0.92 0.56
CA LEU A 440 21.91 0.49 -0.79
C LEU A 440 23.11 -0.47 -0.82
N LYS A 441 24.12 -0.21 0.05
CA LYS A 441 25.31 -1.06 0.18
C LYS A 441 25.01 -2.36 0.95
N GLU A 442 24.26 -2.28 2.05
CA GLU A 442 23.92 -3.44 2.91
C GLU A 442 23.12 -4.50 2.18
N ILE A 443 22.20 -4.10 1.32
CA ILE A 443 21.37 -5.03 0.54
C ILE A 443 21.92 -5.30 -0.88
N ASP A 444 23.13 -4.85 -1.16
CA ASP A 444 23.88 -5.10 -2.40
C ASP A 444 23.17 -4.71 -3.71
N ILE A 445 22.48 -3.55 -3.69
CA ILE A 445 21.82 -2.98 -4.90
C ILE A 445 22.40 -1.63 -5.34
N ASN A 446 23.51 -1.21 -4.72
CA ASN A 446 24.15 0.05 -5.06
C ASN A 446 24.59 0.09 -6.52
N ASN A 447 24.97 -1.05 -7.10
CA ASN A 447 25.32 -1.14 -8.53
C ASN A 447 24.13 -0.77 -9.42
N THR A 448 22.93 -1.27 -9.14
CA THR A 448 21.70 -0.92 -9.88
C THR A 448 21.42 0.58 -9.84
N TYR A 449 21.59 1.20 -8.65
CA TYR A 449 21.45 2.64 -8.49
C TYR A 449 22.47 3.42 -9.33
N GLU A 450 23.76 3.12 -9.19
CA GLU A 450 24.85 3.89 -9.82
C GLU A 450 25.01 3.64 -11.32
N THR A 451 24.65 2.45 -11.82
CA THR A 451 24.91 2.09 -13.24
C THR A 451 23.67 2.13 -14.12
N ILE A 452 22.47 2.06 -13.55
CA ILE A 452 21.22 2.01 -14.32
C ILE A 452 20.31 3.18 -13.97
N GLU A 453 19.79 3.26 -12.74
CA GLU A 453 18.68 4.15 -12.45
C GLU A 453 19.09 5.62 -12.39
N LYS A 454 20.19 5.95 -11.74
CA LYS A 454 20.73 7.30 -11.67
C LYS A 454 21.23 7.81 -13.05
N PRO A 455 22.03 7.04 -13.85
CA PRO A 455 22.43 7.47 -15.19
C PRO A 455 21.29 7.59 -16.20
N LEU A 456 20.12 6.99 -15.93
CA LEU A 456 18.94 7.13 -16.76
C LEU A 456 18.29 8.51 -16.66
N ILE A 457 18.45 9.22 -15.53
CA ILE A 457 17.84 10.53 -15.30
C ILE A 457 18.17 11.55 -16.40
N PRO A 458 19.45 11.81 -16.75
CA PRO A 458 19.78 12.73 -17.83
C PRO A 458 19.30 12.25 -19.20
N VAL A 459 19.13 10.96 -19.42
CA VAL A 459 18.54 10.43 -20.67
C VAL A 459 17.08 10.84 -20.80
N ILE A 460 16.32 10.59 -19.75
CA ILE A 460 14.87 10.94 -19.68
C ILE A 460 14.72 12.46 -19.82
N TYR A 461 15.50 13.25 -19.09
CA TYR A 461 15.51 14.71 -19.21
C TYR A 461 15.76 15.17 -20.65
N SER A 462 16.74 14.56 -21.34
CA SER A 462 17.06 14.89 -22.73
C SER A 462 15.89 14.54 -23.68
N MET A 463 15.26 13.37 -23.48
CA MET A 463 14.07 12.97 -24.26
C MET A 463 12.92 13.96 -24.09
N GLU A 464 12.60 14.32 -22.84
CA GLU A 464 11.57 15.31 -22.52
C GLU A 464 11.88 16.68 -23.14
N LYS A 465 13.14 17.13 -23.10
CA LYS A 465 13.59 18.37 -23.71
C LYS A 465 13.54 18.35 -25.24
N ASN A 466 13.87 17.22 -25.86
CA ASN A 466 13.83 17.06 -27.32
C ASN A 466 12.41 17.20 -27.86
N GLY A 467 11.42 16.60 -27.18
CA GLY A 467 10.06 16.52 -27.64
C GLY A 467 9.90 15.83 -29.01
N ILE A 468 8.69 15.64 -29.45
CA ILE A 468 8.36 15.11 -30.78
C ILE A 468 7.45 16.06 -31.52
N LYS A 469 7.75 16.32 -32.80
CA LYS A 469 7.02 17.26 -33.64
C LYS A 469 5.69 16.70 -34.11
N ILE A 470 4.67 17.57 -34.18
CA ILE A 470 3.35 17.24 -34.71
C ILE A 470 2.96 18.13 -35.88
N ASP A 471 2.11 17.57 -36.74
CA ASP A 471 1.36 18.30 -37.78
C ASP A 471 -0.03 18.62 -37.25
N LYS A 472 -0.23 19.89 -36.80
CA LYS A 472 -1.53 20.37 -36.31
C LYS A 472 -2.64 20.30 -37.38
N GLY A 473 -2.29 20.55 -38.64
CA GLY A 473 -3.26 20.48 -39.73
C GLY A 473 -3.73 19.05 -40.01
N ALA A 474 -2.85 18.08 -39.83
CA ALA A 474 -3.23 16.66 -39.86
C ALA A 474 -4.18 16.30 -38.73
N PHE A 475 -3.94 16.78 -37.50
CA PHE A 475 -4.85 16.58 -36.36
C PHE A 475 -6.22 17.22 -36.59
N GLU A 476 -6.29 18.43 -37.17
CA GLU A 476 -7.55 19.10 -37.49
C GLU A 476 -8.39 18.31 -38.50
N LYS A 477 -7.73 17.80 -39.58
CA LYS A 477 -8.38 16.92 -40.55
C LYS A 477 -8.91 15.64 -39.92
N LEU A 478 -8.11 15.04 -39.02
CA LEU A 478 -8.48 13.81 -38.32
C LEU A 478 -9.67 14.06 -37.38
N ASN A 479 -9.64 15.17 -36.66
CA ASN A 479 -10.75 15.61 -35.80
C ASN A 479 -12.05 15.75 -36.61
N SER A 480 -12.02 16.47 -37.73
CA SER A 480 -13.17 16.61 -38.61
C SER A 480 -13.73 15.25 -39.08
N ASN A 481 -12.83 14.33 -39.49
CA ASN A 481 -13.25 13.02 -39.96
C ASN A 481 -13.88 12.16 -38.85
N PHE A 482 -13.24 12.07 -37.70
CA PHE A 482 -13.75 11.27 -36.57
C PHE A 482 -15.03 11.85 -35.97
N SER A 483 -15.15 13.19 -35.94
CA SER A 483 -16.37 13.85 -35.49
C SER A 483 -17.58 13.60 -36.43
N LYS A 484 -17.36 13.50 -37.75
CA LYS A 484 -18.42 13.13 -38.70
C LYS A 484 -18.91 11.70 -38.45
N ILE A 485 -17.98 10.75 -38.24
CA ILE A 485 -18.35 9.35 -37.94
C ILE A 485 -19.12 9.31 -36.61
N LEU A 486 -18.63 10.02 -35.60
CA LEU A 486 -19.28 10.07 -34.28
C LEU A 486 -20.72 10.58 -34.35
N GLU A 487 -20.99 11.65 -35.17
CA GLU A 487 -22.32 12.19 -35.33
C GLU A 487 -23.24 11.24 -36.10
N THR A 488 -22.74 10.56 -37.13
CA THR A 488 -23.48 9.51 -37.84
C THR A 488 -23.89 8.36 -36.91
N GLU A 489 -22.98 7.89 -36.08
CA GLU A 489 -23.28 6.82 -35.10
C GLU A 489 -24.27 7.28 -34.04
N LYS A 490 -24.16 8.53 -33.57
CA LYS A 490 -25.06 9.13 -32.60
C LYS A 490 -26.48 9.22 -33.15
N GLU A 491 -26.66 9.71 -34.43
CA GLU A 491 -27.94 9.74 -35.09
C GLU A 491 -28.56 8.34 -35.24
N ALA A 492 -27.75 7.32 -35.61
CA ALA A 492 -28.21 5.94 -35.70
C ALA A 492 -28.69 5.42 -34.34
N ILE A 493 -27.95 5.69 -33.25
CA ILE A 493 -28.33 5.30 -31.88
C ILE A 493 -29.66 5.96 -31.49
N TYR A 494 -29.85 7.26 -31.77
CA TYR A 494 -31.10 7.97 -31.46
C TYR A 494 -32.29 7.43 -32.25
N ASN A 495 -32.10 7.15 -33.53
CA ASN A 495 -33.11 6.54 -34.36
C ASN A 495 -33.55 5.17 -33.84
N LEU A 496 -32.61 4.33 -33.48
CA LEU A 496 -32.86 2.98 -32.93
C LEU A 496 -33.45 3.02 -31.49
N SER A 497 -33.08 4.01 -30.70
CA SER A 497 -33.67 4.21 -29.37
C SER A 497 -35.03 4.89 -29.37
N GLY A 498 -35.36 5.63 -30.44
CA GLY A 498 -36.59 6.43 -30.60
C GLY A 498 -36.60 7.69 -29.73
N GLU A 499 -35.48 8.14 -29.19
CA GLU A 499 -35.33 9.39 -28.44
C GLU A 499 -33.86 9.80 -28.30
N GLU A 500 -33.64 11.10 -28.07
CA GLU A 500 -32.33 11.64 -27.72
C GLU A 500 -32.08 11.43 -26.22
N PHE A 501 -30.87 11.01 -25.87
CA PHE A 501 -30.42 10.83 -24.48
C PHE A 501 -28.92 11.01 -24.38
N ASN A 502 -28.38 11.12 -23.17
CA ASN A 502 -26.93 11.16 -22.96
C ASN A 502 -26.33 9.77 -23.08
N ILE A 503 -25.74 9.47 -24.25
CA ILE A 503 -25.10 8.16 -24.55
C ILE A 503 -23.92 7.87 -23.61
N ASP A 504 -23.23 8.92 -23.13
CA ASP A 504 -22.09 8.80 -22.19
C ASP A 504 -22.55 8.53 -20.75
N SER A 505 -23.86 8.61 -20.46
CA SER A 505 -24.42 8.27 -19.15
C SER A 505 -24.74 6.76 -19.05
N PRO A 506 -23.99 5.97 -18.26
CA PRO A 506 -24.25 4.53 -18.13
C PRO A 506 -25.67 4.23 -17.64
N SER A 507 -26.24 5.09 -16.80
CA SER A 507 -27.58 4.90 -16.25
C SER A 507 -28.68 5.16 -17.29
N GLN A 508 -28.55 6.21 -18.10
CA GLN A 508 -29.52 6.49 -19.18
C GLN A 508 -29.42 5.41 -20.26
N LEU A 509 -28.20 5.03 -20.66
CA LEU A 509 -28.00 3.97 -21.62
C LEU A 509 -28.57 2.62 -21.15
N ALA A 510 -28.35 2.27 -19.88
CA ALA A 510 -28.94 1.06 -19.31
C ALA A 510 -30.48 1.11 -19.33
N ASN A 511 -31.08 2.27 -19.05
CA ASN A 511 -32.51 2.47 -19.13
C ASN A 511 -33.04 2.26 -20.55
N ILE A 512 -32.37 2.82 -21.55
CA ILE A 512 -32.75 2.65 -22.98
C ILE A 512 -32.64 1.16 -23.37
N LEU A 513 -31.49 0.54 -23.16
CA LEU A 513 -31.25 -0.83 -23.61
C LEU A 513 -32.18 -1.85 -22.93
N PHE A 514 -32.26 -1.80 -21.61
CA PHE A 514 -32.87 -2.89 -20.84
C PHE A 514 -34.34 -2.63 -20.42
N ASN A 515 -34.75 -1.36 -20.29
CA ASN A 515 -36.12 -1.05 -19.92
C ASN A 515 -36.96 -0.64 -21.15
N LYS A 516 -36.49 0.30 -21.99
CA LYS A 516 -37.26 0.79 -23.14
C LYS A 516 -37.24 -0.20 -24.30
N LEU A 517 -36.08 -0.63 -24.74
CA LEU A 517 -35.92 -1.59 -25.84
C LEU A 517 -36.12 -3.05 -25.39
N ASN A 518 -36.32 -3.27 -24.08
CA ASN A 518 -36.58 -4.57 -23.45
C ASN A 518 -35.54 -5.65 -23.84
N ILE A 519 -34.29 -5.25 -24.03
CA ILE A 519 -33.21 -6.17 -24.36
C ILE A 519 -32.81 -6.96 -23.10
N GLN A 520 -32.69 -8.28 -23.23
CA GLN A 520 -32.31 -9.12 -22.09
C GLN A 520 -30.90 -8.76 -21.58
N GLY A 521 -30.80 -8.27 -20.34
CA GLY A 521 -29.53 -7.89 -19.72
C GLY A 521 -28.61 -9.09 -19.46
N VAL A 522 -27.31 -8.88 -19.66
CA VAL A 522 -26.27 -9.92 -19.55
C VAL A 522 -25.66 -9.98 -18.16
N LYS A 523 -25.36 -8.79 -17.57
CA LYS A 523 -24.59 -8.67 -16.33
C LYS A 523 -25.23 -7.63 -15.42
N LYS A 524 -25.54 -8.02 -14.18
CA LYS A 524 -26.14 -7.12 -13.18
C LYS A 524 -25.10 -6.64 -12.18
N THR A 525 -25.12 -5.37 -11.88
CA THR A 525 -24.30 -4.70 -10.86
C THR A 525 -25.16 -4.22 -9.69
N LYS A 526 -24.54 -3.72 -8.63
CA LYS A 526 -25.28 -3.11 -7.51
C LYS A 526 -26.18 -1.92 -7.92
N ARG A 527 -25.89 -1.27 -9.05
CA ARG A 527 -26.60 -0.08 -9.58
C ARG A 527 -27.52 -0.36 -10.77
N GLY A 528 -27.72 -1.64 -11.16
CA GLY A 528 -28.49 -2.02 -12.33
C GLY A 528 -27.70 -2.88 -13.32
N TYR A 529 -28.21 -3.02 -14.55
CA TYR A 529 -27.50 -3.74 -15.62
C TYR A 529 -26.26 -2.95 -16.09
N SER A 530 -25.16 -3.68 -16.32
CA SER A 530 -23.93 -3.10 -16.87
C SER A 530 -24.10 -2.82 -18.37
N THR A 531 -23.48 -1.72 -18.82
CA THR A 531 -23.31 -1.36 -20.22
C THR A 531 -21.83 -1.32 -20.62
N ASP A 532 -20.97 -2.09 -19.93
CA ASP A 532 -19.54 -2.14 -20.24
C ASP A 532 -19.27 -2.76 -21.63
N ALA A 533 -18.02 -2.66 -22.10
CA ALA A 533 -17.63 -3.12 -23.43
C ALA A 533 -17.94 -4.61 -23.62
N GLU A 534 -17.70 -5.46 -22.59
CA GLU A 534 -18.00 -6.89 -22.63
C GLU A 534 -19.49 -7.16 -22.85
N VAL A 535 -20.36 -6.39 -22.20
CA VAL A 535 -21.81 -6.49 -22.37
C VAL A 535 -22.23 -6.09 -23.77
N LEU A 536 -21.72 -4.97 -24.29
CA LEU A 536 -22.04 -4.51 -25.64
C LEU A 536 -21.58 -5.50 -26.71
N GLU A 537 -20.38 -6.09 -26.57
CA GLU A 537 -19.90 -7.13 -27.46
C GLU A 537 -20.79 -8.39 -27.45
N ILE A 538 -21.30 -8.78 -26.28
CA ILE A 538 -22.26 -9.91 -26.19
C ILE A 538 -23.58 -9.56 -26.87
N LEU A 539 -24.07 -8.32 -26.71
CA LEU A 539 -25.30 -7.87 -27.36
C LEU A 539 -25.13 -7.80 -28.89
N SER A 540 -24.00 -7.28 -29.37
CA SER A 540 -23.62 -7.28 -30.78
C SER A 540 -23.63 -8.72 -31.37
N LYS A 541 -22.99 -9.67 -30.69
CA LYS A 541 -23.01 -11.11 -31.09
C LYS A 541 -24.40 -11.72 -31.07
N ARG A 542 -25.36 -11.14 -30.35
CA ARG A 542 -26.77 -11.55 -30.39
C ARG A 542 -27.57 -10.87 -31.51
N GLY A 543 -26.94 -10.08 -32.35
CA GLY A 543 -27.58 -9.36 -33.45
C GLY A 543 -28.35 -8.11 -33.01
N ILE A 544 -28.00 -7.50 -31.88
CA ILE A 544 -28.63 -6.26 -31.41
C ILE A 544 -27.94 -5.06 -32.06
N GLU A 545 -28.47 -4.54 -33.12
CA GLU A 545 -27.92 -3.49 -33.99
C GLU A 545 -27.46 -2.22 -33.22
N ILE A 546 -28.23 -1.74 -32.26
CA ILE A 546 -27.84 -0.58 -31.45
C ILE A 546 -26.52 -0.80 -30.69
N ALA A 547 -26.18 -2.07 -30.37
CA ALA A 547 -24.93 -2.38 -29.68
C ALA A 547 -23.71 -2.19 -30.60
N ASP A 548 -23.85 -2.46 -31.89
CA ASP A 548 -22.78 -2.22 -32.87
C ASP A 548 -22.46 -0.73 -32.98
N HIS A 549 -23.50 0.10 -33.14
CA HIS A 549 -23.36 1.56 -33.17
C HIS A 549 -22.76 2.11 -31.85
N LEU A 550 -23.18 1.60 -30.69
CA LEU A 550 -22.62 1.99 -29.40
C LEU A 550 -21.13 1.64 -29.25
N ILE A 551 -20.70 0.50 -29.75
CA ILE A 551 -19.29 0.10 -29.75
C ILE A 551 -18.46 1.07 -30.59
N VAL A 552 -18.92 1.38 -31.81
CA VAL A 552 -18.25 2.32 -32.73
C VAL A 552 -18.26 3.74 -32.15
N PHE A 553 -19.40 4.20 -31.65
CA PHE A 553 -19.53 5.50 -31.00
C PHE A 553 -18.51 5.69 -29.86
N ARG A 554 -18.47 4.74 -28.92
CA ARG A 554 -17.54 4.78 -27.79
C ARG A 554 -16.07 4.71 -28.22
N TYR A 555 -15.77 3.96 -29.25
CA TYR A 555 -14.43 3.86 -29.80
C TYR A 555 -13.94 5.20 -30.34
N TYR A 556 -14.70 5.83 -31.25
CA TYR A 556 -14.34 7.13 -31.83
C TYR A 556 -14.38 8.25 -30.79
N LYS A 557 -15.35 8.24 -29.87
CA LYS A 557 -15.42 9.18 -28.75
C LYS A 557 -14.16 9.14 -27.90
N LYS A 558 -13.69 7.93 -27.57
CA LYS A 558 -12.45 7.75 -26.83
C LYS A 558 -11.23 8.25 -27.59
N LEU A 559 -11.14 8.00 -28.90
CA LEU A 559 -10.02 8.48 -29.71
C LEU A 559 -9.99 9.99 -29.79
N LEU A 560 -11.15 10.64 -29.99
CA LEU A 560 -11.28 12.08 -30.01
C LEU A 560 -10.88 12.68 -28.67
N SER A 561 -11.55 12.31 -27.60
CA SER A 561 -11.38 12.93 -26.28
C SER A 561 -10.04 12.62 -25.61
N THR A 562 -9.40 11.50 -25.94
CA THR A 562 -8.13 11.10 -25.32
C THR A 562 -6.89 11.55 -26.10
N TYR A 563 -7.01 11.60 -27.42
CA TYR A 563 -5.85 11.85 -28.29
C TYR A 563 -6.02 13.01 -29.26
N VAL A 564 -7.07 12.99 -30.11
CA VAL A 564 -7.14 13.89 -31.25
C VAL A 564 -7.36 15.35 -30.83
N GLU A 565 -8.23 15.59 -29.89
CA GLU A 565 -8.52 16.93 -29.36
C GLU A 565 -7.43 17.45 -28.40
N PRO A 566 -6.94 16.65 -27.41
CA PRO A 566 -6.02 17.18 -26.40
C PRO A 566 -4.56 17.23 -26.85
N LEU A 567 -4.08 16.30 -27.72
CA LEU A 567 -2.67 16.25 -28.07
C LEU A 567 -2.12 17.54 -28.69
N PRO A 568 -2.84 18.21 -29.64
CA PRO A 568 -2.37 19.48 -30.20
C PRO A 568 -2.22 20.60 -29.17
N LEU A 569 -2.95 20.55 -28.06
CA LEU A 569 -2.90 21.55 -26.98
C LEU A 569 -1.64 21.44 -26.12
N TYR A 570 -0.98 20.27 -26.12
CA TYR A 570 0.30 20.07 -25.43
C TYR A 570 1.50 20.57 -26.24
N ALA A 571 1.32 20.93 -27.52
CA ALA A 571 2.41 21.36 -28.36
C ALA A 571 2.86 22.78 -28.05
N ASP A 572 4.17 22.97 -27.96
CA ASP A 572 4.80 24.27 -27.79
C ASP A 572 4.73 25.14 -29.04
N SER A 573 5.37 26.32 -29.02
CA SER A 573 5.46 27.25 -30.15
C SER A 573 6.13 26.67 -31.39
N ASN A 574 6.94 25.62 -31.24
CA ASN A 574 7.63 24.92 -32.33
C ASN A 574 6.87 23.65 -32.78
N ASN A 575 5.64 23.47 -32.30
CA ASN A 575 4.82 22.26 -32.49
C ASN A 575 5.48 20.98 -31.96
N LEU A 576 6.24 21.06 -30.87
CA LEU A 576 6.82 19.93 -30.18
C LEU A 576 5.97 19.54 -28.97
N ILE A 577 5.67 18.25 -28.83
CA ILE A 577 5.04 17.69 -27.63
C ILE A 577 6.15 17.13 -26.72
N HIS A 578 6.19 17.61 -25.47
CA HIS A 578 7.13 17.21 -24.43
C HIS A 578 6.42 16.30 -23.43
N SER A 579 6.38 14.99 -23.73
CA SER A 579 5.81 14.02 -22.80
C SER A 579 6.73 13.82 -21.60
N SER A 580 6.19 13.72 -20.41
CA SER A 580 6.97 13.42 -19.21
C SER A 580 7.14 11.91 -19.04
N PHE A 581 8.38 11.43 -18.87
CA PHE A 581 8.69 10.03 -18.60
C PHE A 581 9.02 9.83 -17.12
N ASN A 582 8.36 8.86 -16.49
CA ASN A 582 8.59 8.56 -15.08
C ASN A 582 9.32 7.21 -14.93
N GLY A 583 10.52 7.25 -14.34
CA GLY A 583 11.33 6.07 -14.04
C GLY A 583 10.86 5.28 -12.83
N THR A 584 10.10 5.90 -11.93
CA THR A 584 9.59 5.29 -10.68
C THR A 584 8.11 4.91 -10.76
N GLY A 585 7.47 5.10 -11.92
CA GLY A 585 6.02 4.94 -12.10
C GLY A 585 5.52 3.49 -12.16
N THR A 586 6.42 2.50 -12.21
CA THR A 586 6.03 1.09 -12.29
C THR A 586 6.86 0.20 -11.36
N ALA A 587 6.23 -0.80 -10.77
CA ALA A 587 6.92 -1.75 -9.90
C ALA A 587 7.79 -2.77 -10.65
N THR A 588 7.72 -2.83 -11.98
CA THR A 588 8.52 -3.73 -12.83
C THR A 588 9.77 -3.06 -13.41
N GLY A 589 9.99 -1.77 -13.13
CA GLY A 589 11.12 -1.02 -13.68
C GLY A 589 10.90 -0.45 -15.08
N ARG A 590 9.73 -0.67 -15.72
CA ARG A 590 9.40 -0.03 -16.99
C ARG A 590 9.18 1.46 -16.81
N LEU A 591 9.55 2.27 -17.82
CA LEU A 591 9.17 3.68 -17.87
C LEU A 591 7.67 3.82 -18.10
N SER A 592 7.07 4.82 -17.50
CA SER A 592 5.71 5.27 -17.85
C SER A 592 5.75 6.68 -18.43
N SER A 593 4.76 7.02 -19.26
CA SER A 593 4.62 8.32 -19.92
C SER A 593 3.36 9.01 -19.44
N GLN A 594 3.43 10.33 -19.24
CA GLN A 594 2.30 11.16 -18.80
C GLN A 594 2.44 12.59 -19.34
N ASN A 595 1.34 13.33 -19.36
CA ASN A 595 1.26 14.75 -19.72
C ASN A 595 1.89 15.11 -21.08
N PRO A 596 1.49 14.47 -22.20
CA PRO A 596 0.51 13.41 -22.39
C PRO A 596 1.09 12.00 -22.36
N ASN A 597 0.27 10.96 -22.12
CA ASN A 597 0.71 9.58 -22.24
C ASN A 597 0.73 9.14 -23.72
N LEU A 598 1.91 9.16 -24.33
CA LEU A 598 2.11 8.74 -25.72
C LEU A 598 2.27 7.21 -25.89
N GLN A 599 2.55 6.47 -24.80
CA GLN A 599 2.72 5.01 -24.84
C GLN A 599 1.40 4.26 -25.07
N ASN A 600 0.25 4.92 -24.82
CA ASN A 600 -1.08 4.29 -24.93
C ASN A 600 -1.79 4.57 -26.27
N ILE A 601 -1.17 5.29 -27.22
CA ILE A 601 -1.74 5.49 -28.56
C ILE A 601 -1.81 4.12 -29.26
N PRO A 602 -3.01 3.69 -29.74
CA PRO A 602 -3.19 2.38 -30.33
C PRO A 602 -2.22 2.10 -31.48
N THR A 603 -1.70 0.87 -31.55
CA THR A 603 -0.73 0.45 -32.60
C THR A 603 -1.32 -0.51 -33.61
N ARG A 604 -2.42 -1.19 -33.25
CA ARG A 604 -2.96 -2.32 -34.06
C ARG A 604 -4.16 -1.90 -34.92
N THR A 605 -4.68 -0.69 -34.73
CA THR A 605 -5.85 -0.21 -35.45
C THR A 605 -5.43 0.83 -36.51
N THR A 606 -6.22 0.93 -37.58
CA THR A 606 -6.03 1.91 -38.65
C THR A 606 -6.09 3.33 -38.10
N GLU A 607 -7.05 3.61 -37.20
CA GLU A 607 -7.27 4.91 -36.58
C GLU A 607 -6.11 5.29 -35.67
N GLY A 608 -5.58 4.34 -34.91
CA GLY A 608 -4.40 4.56 -34.09
C GLY A 608 -3.16 4.92 -34.92
N ASN A 609 -2.99 4.27 -36.06
CA ASN A 609 -1.93 4.63 -37.02
C ASN A 609 -2.17 6.01 -37.65
N MET A 610 -3.43 6.41 -37.93
CA MET A 610 -3.77 7.76 -38.38
C MET A 610 -3.36 8.82 -37.36
N ILE A 611 -3.60 8.57 -36.06
CA ILE A 611 -3.16 9.46 -34.96
C ILE A 611 -1.63 9.52 -34.93
N ARG A 612 -0.94 8.38 -35.01
CA ARG A 612 0.55 8.33 -35.04
C ARG A 612 1.11 9.03 -36.27
N ASN A 613 0.44 9.03 -37.41
CA ASN A 613 0.84 9.75 -38.63
C ASN A 613 0.80 11.28 -38.49
N CYS A 614 0.13 11.81 -37.46
CA CYS A 614 0.21 13.22 -37.11
C CYS A 614 1.53 13.62 -36.42
N PHE A 615 2.36 12.65 -36.01
CA PHE A 615 3.70 12.90 -35.49
C PHE A 615 4.73 12.74 -36.59
N ILE A 616 5.54 13.79 -36.82
CA ILE A 616 6.42 13.92 -37.98
C ILE A 616 7.87 14.23 -37.58
N ALA A 617 8.82 13.91 -38.44
CA ALA A 617 10.19 14.36 -38.29
C ALA A 617 10.35 15.88 -38.54
N ASN A 618 11.40 16.47 -37.98
CA ASN A 618 11.83 17.82 -38.37
C ASN A 618 12.33 17.84 -39.78
N GLU A 619 12.39 19.03 -40.40
CA GLU A 619 12.91 19.21 -41.76
C GLU A 619 14.36 18.73 -41.85
N GLY A 620 14.66 17.95 -42.87
CA GLY A 620 16.00 17.35 -43.08
C GLY A 620 16.29 16.14 -42.17
N MET A 621 15.33 15.70 -41.37
CA MET A 621 15.47 14.57 -40.45
C MET A 621 14.51 13.42 -40.82
N LYS A 622 14.73 12.25 -40.25
CA LYS A 622 13.85 11.08 -40.29
C LYS A 622 13.58 10.59 -38.89
N LEU A 623 12.37 10.09 -38.67
CA LEU A 623 12.07 9.26 -37.50
C LEU A 623 12.55 7.83 -37.76
N VAL A 624 13.18 7.27 -36.77
CA VAL A 624 13.68 5.88 -36.85
C VAL A 624 13.22 5.14 -35.58
N SER A 625 12.48 4.08 -35.78
CA SER A 625 12.05 3.18 -34.71
C SER A 625 12.97 1.97 -34.62
N PHE A 626 13.28 1.55 -33.41
CA PHE A 626 13.98 0.30 -33.08
C PHE A 626 13.16 -0.49 -32.09
N ASP A 627 12.78 -1.71 -32.43
CA ASP A 627 12.01 -2.62 -31.60
C ASP A 627 12.75 -3.93 -31.37
N TYR A 628 12.86 -4.34 -30.09
CA TYR A 628 13.45 -5.63 -29.78
C TYR A 628 12.51 -6.78 -30.18
N SER A 629 13.02 -7.68 -30.97
CA SER A 629 12.27 -8.88 -31.36
C SER A 629 12.08 -9.82 -30.17
N GLN A 630 10.88 -9.84 -29.58
CA GLN A 630 10.47 -10.76 -28.53
C GLN A 630 11.42 -10.77 -27.30
N ILE A 631 11.83 -9.60 -26.83
CA ILE A 631 12.85 -9.47 -25.77
C ILE A 631 12.52 -10.32 -24.52
N GLU A 632 11.28 -10.34 -24.06
CA GLU A 632 10.88 -11.08 -22.85
C GLU A 632 11.05 -12.60 -23.03
N LEU A 633 10.71 -13.13 -24.21
CA LEU A 633 10.91 -14.55 -24.50
C LEU A 633 12.39 -14.92 -24.68
N ARG A 634 13.22 -14.00 -25.21
CA ARG A 634 14.69 -14.18 -25.26
C ARG A 634 15.32 -14.12 -23.87
N VAL A 635 14.84 -13.22 -23.00
CA VAL A 635 15.22 -13.19 -21.59
C VAL A 635 14.83 -14.52 -20.91
N LEU A 636 13.62 -15.03 -21.14
CA LEU A 636 13.20 -16.32 -20.61
C LEU A 636 14.10 -17.46 -21.11
N ALA A 637 14.44 -17.49 -22.40
CA ALA A 637 15.33 -18.50 -22.97
C ALA A 637 16.74 -18.45 -22.34
N GLU A 638 17.30 -17.23 -22.16
CA GLU A 638 18.61 -17.05 -21.53
C GLU A 638 18.61 -17.53 -20.08
N LEU A 639 17.59 -17.16 -19.29
CA LEU A 639 17.53 -17.42 -17.87
C LEU A 639 17.14 -18.87 -17.55
N SER A 640 16.16 -19.44 -18.28
CA SER A 640 15.70 -20.81 -18.06
C SER A 640 16.67 -21.88 -18.58
N ASN A 641 17.53 -21.51 -19.52
CA ASN A 641 18.39 -22.45 -20.26
C ASN A 641 17.61 -23.62 -20.90
N ASP A 642 16.37 -23.37 -21.31
CA ASP A 642 15.57 -24.35 -22.01
C ASP A 642 16.09 -24.60 -23.41
N GLN A 643 16.51 -25.83 -23.69
CA GLN A 643 17.18 -26.18 -24.94
C GLN A 643 16.30 -25.91 -26.17
N HIS A 644 14.99 -26.18 -26.08
CA HIS A 644 14.08 -25.94 -27.20
C HIS A 644 13.89 -24.46 -27.50
N LEU A 645 13.86 -23.60 -26.48
CA LEU A 645 13.83 -22.15 -26.68
C LEU A 645 15.15 -21.63 -27.23
N VAL A 646 16.27 -22.05 -26.66
CA VAL A 646 17.62 -21.65 -27.08
C VAL A 646 17.87 -22.04 -28.53
N ASP A 647 17.58 -23.30 -28.91
CA ASP A 647 17.76 -23.81 -30.28
C ASP A 647 16.83 -23.07 -31.25
N SER A 648 15.59 -22.79 -30.88
CA SER A 648 14.66 -22.02 -31.74
C SER A 648 15.21 -20.64 -32.06
N TYR A 649 15.78 -19.92 -31.09
CA TYR A 649 16.35 -18.59 -31.32
C TYR A 649 17.69 -18.60 -32.06
N ASN A 650 18.53 -19.59 -31.83
CA ASN A 650 19.82 -19.70 -32.49
C ASN A 650 19.73 -20.16 -33.94
N ASN A 651 18.69 -20.93 -34.27
CA ASN A 651 18.45 -21.41 -35.66
C ASN A 651 17.41 -20.56 -36.41
N ASP A 652 17.04 -19.38 -35.87
CA ASP A 652 16.06 -18.45 -36.46
C ASP A 652 14.69 -19.09 -36.75
N VAL A 653 14.30 -20.11 -35.98
CA VAL A 653 12.99 -20.75 -36.09
C VAL A 653 11.92 -19.84 -35.45
N ASP A 654 10.80 -19.64 -36.15
CA ASP A 654 9.67 -18.91 -35.56
C ASP A 654 9.09 -19.70 -34.38
N LEU A 655 9.38 -19.22 -33.14
CA LEU A 655 8.96 -19.85 -31.90
C LEU A 655 7.45 -20.09 -31.84
N HIS A 656 6.65 -19.16 -32.36
CA HIS A 656 5.19 -19.30 -32.33
C HIS A 656 4.71 -20.45 -33.21
N THR A 657 5.32 -20.63 -34.37
CA THR A 657 5.09 -21.78 -35.25
C THR A 657 5.60 -23.07 -34.63
N HIS A 658 6.77 -23.03 -33.96
CA HIS A 658 7.31 -24.20 -33.27
C HIS A 658 6.37 -24.66 -32.15
N THR A 659 5.90 -23.73 -31.31
CA THR A 659 4.91 -24.04 -30.25
C THR A 659 3.62 -24.58 -30.84
N ALA A 660 3.11 -23.97 -31.93
CA ALA A 660 1.90 -24.45 -32.59
C ALA A 660 2.05 -25.89 -33.11
N LYS A 661 3.20 -26.26 -33.68
CA LYS A 661 3.49 -27.64 -34.11
C LYS A 661 3.44 -28.64 -32.94
N LYS A 662 3.83 -28.24 -31.75
CA LYS A 662 3.75 -29.08 -30.54
C LYS A 662 2.32 -29.24 -30.02
N LEU A 663 1.51 -28.21 -30.18
CA LEU A 663 0.12 -28.20 -29.77
C LEU A 663 -0.78 -28.95 -30.77
N PHE A 664 -0.46 -28.88 -32.04
CA PHE A 664 -1.20 -29.49 -33.16
C PHE A 664 -0.31 -30.47 -33.93
N PRO A 665 0.04 -31.62 -33.32
CA PRO A 665 0.89 -32.60 -34.00
C PRO A 665 0.15 -33.16 -35.24
N ASN A 666 0.88 -33.36 -36.31
CA ASN A 666 0.41 -33.88 -37.57
C ASN A 666 -0.54 -32.99 -38.41
N CYS A 667 -0.57 -31.68 -38.10
CA CYS A 667 -1.32 -30.67 -38.86
C CYS A 667 -0.37 -29.74 -39.60
N GLU A 668 -0.74 -29.26 -40.77
CA GLU A 668 -0.12 -28.10 -41.40
C GLU A 668 -0.53 -26.86 -40.61
N ILE A 669 0.46 -26.04 -40.18
CA ILE A 669 0.20 -24.93 -39.27
C ILE A 669 -0.43 -23.75 -40.02
N THR A 670 -1.66 -23.46 -39.68
CA THR A 670 -2.39 -22.31 -40.21
C THR A 670 -1.99 -21.02 -39.46
N LYS A 671 -2.42 -19.87 -40.00
CA LYS A 671 -2.25 -18.55 -39.34
C LYS A 671 -2.91 -18.51 -37.96
N GLU A 672 -4.08 -19.12 -37.83
CA GLU A 672 -4.85 -19.21 -36.58
C GLU A 672 -4.10 -20.06 -35.53
N MET A 673 -3.59 -21.24 -35.93
CA MET A 673 -2.79 -22.09 -35.05
C MET A 673 -1.51 -21.42 -34.60
N ARG A 674 -0.82 -20.72 -35.52
CA ARG A 674 0.33 -19.91 -35.15
C ARG A 674 -0.02 -18.79 -34.14
N ASN A 675 -1.18 -18.16 -34.32
CA ASN A 675 -1.66 -17.15 -33.36
C ASN A 675 -1.98 -17.76 -31.99
N ILE A 676 -2.54 -18.97 -31.94
CA ILE A 676 -2.72 -19.73 -30.69
C ILE A 676 -1.36 -19.96 -30.02
N GLY A 677 -0.36 -20.43 -30.76
CA GLY A 677 1.01 -20.60 -30.27
C GLY A 677 1.60 -19.29 -29.72
N LYS A 678 1.35 -18.17 -30.40
CA LYS A 678 1.76 -16.84 -29.94
C LYS A 678 1.08 -16.48 -28.61
N VAL A 679 -0.22 -16.61 -28.53
CA VAL A 679 -1.00 -16.30 -27.31
C VAL A 679 -0.53 -17.16 -26.14
N ILE A 680 -0.23 -18.44 -26.36
CA ILE A 680 0.23 -19.34 -25.30
C ILE A 680 1.63 -18.96 -24.82
N ASN A 681 2.59 -18.69 -25.73
CA ASN A 681 3.93 -18.26 -25.36
C ASN A 681 3.92 -17.03 -24.42
N PHE A 682 3.07 -16.05 -24.72
CA PHE A 682 2.91 -14.88 -23.84
C PHE A 682 2.06 -15.18 -22.59
N SER A 683 1.02 -16.00 -22.72
CA SER A 683 0.13 -16.34 -21.58
C SER A 683 0.89 -17.02 -20.45
N VAL A 684 1.83 -17.89 -20.78
CA VAL A 684 2.69 -18.57 -19.80
C VAL A 684 3.59 -17.58 -19.05
N LEU A 685 4.20 -16.65 -19.78
CA LEU A 685 5.02 -15.57 -19.18
C LEU A 685 4.23 -14.76 -18.15
N TYR A 686 2.97 -14.45 -18.48
CA TYR A 686 2.12 -13.65 -17.61
C TYR A 686 1.32 -14.48 -16.60
N GLY A 687 1.58 -15.79 -16.48
CA GLY A 687 0.92 -16.67 -15.53
C GLY A 687 -0.61 -16.74 -15.73
N LYS A 688 -1.08 -16.72 -16.99
CA LYS A 688 -2.50 -16.74 -17.31
C LYS A 688 -3.11 -18.08 -16.94
N THR A 689 -4.27 -18.04 -16.29
CA THR A 689 -4.99 -19.26 -15.92
C THR A 689 -5.63 -19.93 -17.14
N PRO A 690 -5.91 -21.25 -17.11
CA PRO A 690 -6.67 -21.93 -18.17
C PRO A 690 -7.98 -21.24 -18.50
N PHE A 691 -8.69 -20.73 -17.50
CA PHE A 691 -9.92 -19.96 -17.68
C PHE A 691 -9.69 -18.64 -18.46
N GLY A 692 -8.63 -17.91 -18.13
CA GLY A 692 -8.26 -16.69 -18.87
C GLY A 692 -7.88 -16.98 -20.32
N LEU A 693 -7.13 -18.06 -20.56
CA LEU A 693 -6.75 -18.50 -21.89
C LEU A 693 -7.96 -18.97 -22.72
N SER A 694 -8.87 -19.74 -22.12
CA SER A 694 -10.13 -20.18 -22.73
C SER A 694 -10.98 -19.01 -23.23
N LYS A 695 -11.12 -17.97 -22.43
CA LYS A 695 -11.84 -16.74 -22.81
C LYS A 695 -11.16 -16.00 -23.96
N GLU A 696 -9.83 -15.84 -23.92
CA GLU A 696 -9.07 -15.08 -24.93
C GLU A 696 -9.08 -15.76 -26.29
N LEU A 697 -8.91 -17.08 -26.31
CA LEU A 697 -8.90 -17.87 -27.53
C LEU A 697 -10.30 -18.32 -27.97
N ASN A 698 -11.33 -18.07 -27.16
CA ASN A 698 -12.70 -18.55 -27.36
C ASN A 698 -12.76 -20.07 -27.61
N ILE A 699 -12.06 -20.85 -26.77
CA ILE A 699 -11.97 -22.32 -26.83
C ILE A 699 -12.51 -22.92 -25.52
N PRO A 700 -12.87 -24.23 -25.51
CA PRO A 700 -13.24 -24.96 -24.31
C PRO A 700 -12.14 -24.87 -23.22
N LEU A 701 -12.57 -24.88 -21.96
CA LEU A 701 -11.62 -24.85 -20.82
C LEU A 701 -10.70 -26.08 -20.79
N SER A 702 -11.21 -27.26 -21.22
CA SER A 702 -10.42 -28.49 -21.38
C SER A 702 -9.22 -28.29 -22.30
N ASP A 703 -9.45 -27.67 -23.46
CA ASP A 703 -8.44 -27.44 -24.48
C ASP A 703 -7.39 -26.44 -24.01
N ALA A 704 -7.84 -25.34 -23.36
CA ALA A 704 -6.95 -24.37 -22.77
C ALA A 704 -6.03 -25.00 -21.71
N LYS A 705 -6.56 -25.90 -20.88
CA LYS A 705 -5.78 -26.66 -19.90
C LYS A 705 -4.77 -27.58 -20.56
N GLN A 706 -5.20 -28.34 -21.57
CA GLN A 706 -4.33 -29.24 -22.34
C GLN A 706 -3.20 -28.49 -23.04
N TYR A 707 -3.47 -27.32 -23.61
CA TYR A 707 -2.44 -26.50 -24.26
C TYR A 707 -1.37 -26.01 -23.27
N ILE A 708 -1.78 -25.56 -22.10
CA ILE A 708 -0.83 -25.14 -21.05
C ILE A 708 0.01 -26.33 -20.56
N GLU A 709 -0.60 -27.49 -20.33
CA GLU A 709 0.11 -28.70 -19.91
C GLU A 709 1.11 -29.17 -20.99
N THR A 710 0.72 -29.14 -22.26
CA THR A 710 1.57 -29.50 -23.39
C THR A 710 2.76 -28.53 -23.51
N TYR A 711 2.51 -27.24 -23.30
CA TYR A 711 3.56 -26.22 -23.28
C TYR A 711 4.60 -26.51 -22.20
N PHE A 712 4.19 -26.71 -20.95
CA PHE A 712 5.10 -26.98 -19.84
C PHE A 712 5.85 -28.32 -19.97
N LYS A 713 5.25 -29.33 -20.60
CA LYS A 713 5.96 -30.57 -20.94
C LYS A 713 7.00 -30.37 -22.04
N THR A 714 6.72 -29.51 -23.00
CA THR A 714 7.65 -29.24 -24.11
C THR A 714 8.83 -28.40 -23.65
N TYR A 715 8.57 -27.41 -22.79
CA TYR A 715 9.57 -26.46 -22.29
C TYR A 715 9.86 -26.72 -20.79
N ASP A 716 10.43 -27.90 -20.50
CA ASP A 716 10.72 -28.35 -19.14
C ASP A 716 11.70 -27.43 -18.38
N GLY A 717 12.70 -26.91 -19.09
CA GLY A 717 13.65 -25.93 -18.55
C GLY A 717 12.95 -24.65 -18.07
N VAL A 718 11.93 -24.18 -18.81
CA VAL A 718 11.11 -23.04 -18.42
C VAL A 718 10.36 -23.38 -17.13
N THR A 719 9.71 -24.53 -17.04
CA THR A 719 8.95 -24.95 -15.87
C THR A 719 9.81 -24.93 -14.61
N LYS A 720 10.97 -25.58 -14.66
CA LYS A 720 11.94 -25.63 -13.55
C LYS A 720 12.41 -24.25 -13.13
N TYR A 721 12.66 -23.37 -14.07
CA TYR A 721 13.10 -22.01 -13.80
C TYR A 721 11.99 -21.18 -13.13
N LEU A 722 10.76 -21.22 -13.65
CA LEU A 722 9.63 -20.50 -13.05
C LEU A 722 9.34 -20.96 -11.61
N ASP A 723 9.42 -22.27 -11.36
CA ASP A 723 9.27 -22.82 -10.01
C ASP A 723 10.40 -22.36 -9.09
N SER A 724 11.63 -22.27 -9.59
CA SER A 724 12.78 -21.76 -8.82
C SER A 724 12.60 -20.30 -8.40
N ILE A 725 12.02 -19.45 -9.26
CA ILE A 725 11.68 -18.05 -8.92
C ILE A 725 10.69 -18.02 -7.75
N VAL A 726 9.67 -18.87 -7.79
CA VAL A 726 8.64 -18.93 -6.74
C VAL A 726 9.26 -19.38 -5.41
N GLU A 727 10.09 -20.43 -5.43
CA GLU A 727 10.77 -20.91 -4.22
C GLU A 727 11.76 -19.89 -3.65
N PHE A 728 12.52 -19.22 -4.53
CA PHE A 728 13.37 -18.10 -4.11
C PHE A 728 12.55 -16.98 -3.44
N CYS A 729 11.42 -16.61 -4.06
CA CYS A 729 10.53 -15.59 -3.53
C CYS A 729 9.92 -15.99 -2.18
N LYS A 730 9.50 -17.25 -2.01
CA LYS A 730 9.00 -17.75 -0.71
C LYS A 730 10.05 -17.64 0.39
N LYS A 731 11.30 -17.93 0.06
CA LYS A 731 12.41 -17.88 1.02
C LYS A 731 12.78 -16.45 1.39
N ASN A 732 12.92 -15.57 0.40
CA ASN A 732 13.52 -14.25 0.56
C ASN A 732 12.51 -13.10 0.63
N LEU A 733 11.22 -13.33 0.29
CA LEU A 733 10.13 -12.34 0.19
C LEU A 733 10.33 -11.27 -0.89
N TYR A 734 11.31 -11.43 -1.76
CA TYR A 734 11.53 -10.61 -2.95
C TYR A 734 11.97 -11.47 -4.13
N VAL A 735 11.91 -10.87 -5.30
CA VAL A 735 12.56 -11.37 -6.52
C VAL A 735 13.51 -10.32 -7.07
N GLU A 736 14.44 -10.77 -7.90
CA GLU A 736 15.49 -9.92 -8.44
C GLU A 736 15.65 -10.17 -9.95
N THR A 737 15.86 -9.10 -10.71
CA THR A 737 16.19 -9.19 -12.14
C THR A 737 17.64 -9.61 -12.32
N LEU A 738 18.03 -9.95 -13.56
CA LEU A 738 19.43 -10.26 -13.90
C LEU A 738 20.42 -9.12 -13.53
N PHE A 739 19.93 -7.90 -13.39
CA PHE A 739 20.74 -6.70 -13.13
C PHE A 739 20.55 -6.13 -11.72
N GLY A 740 19.94 -6.90 -10.82
CA GLY A 740 19.83 -6.56 -9.38
C GLY A 740 18.66 -5.65 -9.02
N THR A 741 17.71 -5.38 -9.92
CA THR A 741 16.49 -4.67 -9.53
C THR A 741 15.61 -5.58 -8.70
N ARG A 742 15.27 -5.14 -7.46
CA ARG A 742 14.47 -5.93 -6.51
C ARG A 742 13.02 -5.47 -6.45
N ARG A 743 12.15 -6.45 -6.23
CA ARG A 743 10.75 -6.21 -5.87
C ARG A 743 10.33 -7.12 -4.74
N TYR A 744 9.85 -6.56 -3.65
CA TYR A 744 9.31 -7.32 -2.52
C TYR A 744 7.91 -7.86 -2.84
N ILE A 745 7.63 -9.12 -2.47
CA ILE A 745 6.35 -9.81 -2.73
C ILE A 745 5.99 -10.62 -1.49
N TYR A 746 5.46 -9.96 -0.48
CA TYR A 746 5.12 -10.58 0.80
C TYR A 746 3.96 -11.57 0.68
N ASP A 747 3.00 -11.30 -0.19
CA ASP A 747 1.82 -12.13 -0.46
C ASP A 747 2.15 -13.56 -0.96
N ILE A 748 3.40 -13.84 -1.32
CA ILE A 748 3.85 -15.16 -1.80
C ILE A 748 3.71 -16.26 -0.74
N ARG A 749 3.57 -15.88 0.54
CA ARG A 749 3.33 -16.81 1.65
C ARG A 749 1.87 -16.89 2.07
N SER A 750 0.96 -16.25 1.35
CA SER A 750 -0.47 -16.25 1.68
C SER A 750 -1.07 -17.65 1.60
N SER A 751 -1.87 -18.01 2.60
CA SER A 751 -2.69 -19.23 2.59
C SER A 751 -3.91 -19.13 1.66
N ASN A 752 -4.27 -17.92 1.24
CA ASN A 752 -5.32 -17.70 0.26
C ASN A 752 -4.80 -17.98 -1.15
N ALA A 753 -5.33 -19.03 -1.79
CA ALA A 753 -4.91 -19.47 -3.11
C ALA A 753 -4.97 -18.37 -4.18
N LYS A 754 -5.97 -17.49 -4.14
CA LYS A 754 -6.10 -16.38 -5.10
C LYS A 754 -4.98 -15.35 -4.92
N VAL A 755 -4.68 -14.99 -3.67
CA VAL A 755 -3.61 -14.04 -3.32
C VAL A 755 -2.25 -14.64 -3.69
N PHE A 756 -2.02 -15.91 -3.35
CA PHE A 756 -0.79 -16.63 -3.72
C PHE A 756 -0.57 -16.68 -5.23
N GLU A 757 -1.59 -17.03 -6.03
CA GLU A 757 -1.48 -17.08 -7.49
C GLU A 757 -1.21 -15.69 -8.11
N GLU A 758 -1.75 -14.63 -7.52
CA GLU A 758 -1.43 -13.27 -7.93
C GLU A 758 0.02 -12.91 -7.60
N ALA A 759 0.50 -13.26 -6.40
CA ALA A 759 1.87 -13.04 -5.97
C ALA A 759 2.86 -13.83 -6.84
N LYS A 760 2.55 -15.08 -7.17
CA LYS A 760 3.33 -15.92 -8.11
C LYS A 760 3.48 -15.24 -9.47
N ARG A 761 2.40 -14.71 -10.03
CA ARG A 761 2.45 -13.96 -11.31
C ARG A 761 3.32 -12.71 -11.19
N LYS A 762 3.17 -11.93 -10.10
CA LYS A 762 4.01 -10.75 -9.85
C LYS A 762 5.49 -11.12 -9.79
N ALA A 763 5.83 -12.23 -9.14
CA ALA A 763 7.21 -12.70 -9.03
C ALA A 763 7.83 -13.03 -10.40
N ILE A 764 7.16 -13.87 -11.17
CA ILE A 764 7.62 -14.28 -12.50
C ILE A 764 7.74 -13.07 -13.43
N ASN A 765 6.69 -12.25 -13.52
CA ASN A 765 6.68 -11.08 -14.40
C ASN A 765 7.78 -10.08 -14.03
N THR A 766 8.06 -9.87 -12.74
CA THR A 766 9.12 -8.94 -12.33
C THR A 766 10.48 -9.40 -12.81
N VAL A 767 10.81 -10.68 -12.71
CA VAL A 767 12.12 -11.19 -13.17
C VAL A 767 12.27 -11.02 -14.67
N ILE A 768 11.26 -11.38 -15.45
CA ILE A 768 11.36 -11.36 -16.93
C ILE A 768 11.24 -9.93 -17.48
N GLN A 769 10.12 -9.24 -17.17
CA GLN A 769 9.87 -7.87 -17.65
C GLN A 769 10.86 -6.86 -17.09
N GLY A 770 11.24 -7.01 -15.82
CA GLY A 770 12.20 -6.13 -15.19
C GLY A 770 13.60 -6.31 -15.82
N THR A 771 14.02 -7.53 -16.12
CA THR A 771 15.28 -7.77 -16.86
C THR A 771 15.22 -7.13 -18.25
N ALA A 772 14.12 -7.28 -19.00
CA ALA A 772 13.93 -6.62 -20.29
C ALA A 772 13.99 -5.09 -20.17
N ALA A 773 13.34 -4.52 -19.15
CA ALA A 773 13.39 -3.08 -18.88
C ALA A 773 14.81 -2.60 -18.54
N ASN A 774 15.57 -3.35 -17.74
CA ASN A 774 16.96 -3.01 -17.43
C ASN A 774 17.83 -3.03 -18.69
N ILE A 775 17.68 -4.01 -19.58
CA ILE A 775 18.39 -4.06 -20.87
C ILE A 775 18.14 -2.79 -21.66
N LEU A 776 16.86 -2.40 -21.79
CA LEU A 776 16.49 -1.20 -22.52
C LEU A 776 17.10 0.06 -21.90
N LYS A 777 17.02 0.22 -20.56
CA LYS A 777 17.62 1.34 -19.84
C LYS A 777 19.14 1.44 -20.05
N ILE A 778 19.87 0.32 -19.96
CA ILE A 778 21.31 0.29 -20.16
C ILE A 778 21.67 0.72 -21.60
N VAL A 779 20.89 0.27 -22.57
CA VAL A 779 21.06 0.65 -23.97
C VAL A 779 20.75 2.13 -24.19
N MET A 780 19.67 2.65 -23.61
CA MET A 780 19.31 4.07 -23.66
C MET A 780 20.44 4.95 -23.10
N ILE A 781 21.03 4.56 -21.97
CA ILE A 781 22.16 5.27 -21.36
C ILE A 781 23.37 5.28 -22.30
N LYS A 782 23.70 4.14 -22.92
CA LYS A 782 24.83 4.04 -23.85
C LYS A 782 24.61 4.88 -25.09
N LEU A 783 23.44 4.82 -25.71
CA LEU A 783 23.08 5.60 -26.89
C LEU A 783 23.07 7.10 -26.60
N HIS A 784 22.56 7.52 -25.45
CA HIS A 784 22.61 8.92 -25.03
C HIS A 784 24.04 9.43 -24.84
N LYS A 785 24.93 8.65 -24.22
CA LYS A 785 26.36 9.00 -24.08
C LYS A 785 27.08 9.17 -25.42
N LEU A 786 26.61 8.48 -26.46
CA LEU A 786 27.12 8.61 -27.84
C LEU A 786 26.46 9.76 -28.62
N GLY A 787 25.55 10.52 -28.01
CA GLY A 787 24.94 11.70 -28.58
C GLY A 787 23.75 11.45 -29.51
N PHE A 788 23.18 10.25 -29.56
CA PHE A 788 22.01 9.97 -30.35
C PHE A 788 20.75 10.67 -29.77
N ARG A 789 20.01 11.36 -30.65
CA ARG A 789 18.81 12.11 -30.32
C ARG A 789 17.61 11.19 -30.19
N MET A 790 17.37 10.70 -28.98
CA MET A 790 16.21 9.89 -28.62
C MET A 790 15.01 10.79 -28.32
N LEU A 791 13.82 10.43 -28.82
CA LEU A 791 12.58 11.18 -28.65
C LEU A 791 11.61 10.48 -27.72
N LEU A 792 11.31 9.21 -27.99
CA LEU A 792 10.31 8.44 -27.27
C LEU A 792 10.83 7.03 -26.92
N GLN A 793 10.31 6.52 -25.84
CA GLN A 793 10.35 5.11 -25.49
C GLN A 793 8.89 4.61 -25.36
N VAL A 794 8.52 3.60 -26.14
CA VAL A 794 7.16 3.04 -26.18
C VAL A 794 7.23 1.53 -26.05
N HIS A 795 6.89 0.97 -24.88
CA HIS A 795 7.03 -0.46 -24.55
C HIS A 795 8.47 -0.95 -24.74
N ASP A 796 8.77 -1.75 -25.75
CA ASP A 796 10.10 -2.29 -26.07
C ASP A 796 10.73 -1.55 -27.26
N GLU A 797 10.12 -0.45 -27.73
CA GLU A 797 10.49 0.36 -28.87
C GLU A 797 11.18 1.66 -28.43
N LEU A 798 12.23 2.06 -29.15
CA LEU A 798 12.90 3.36 -29.03
C LEU A 798 12.75 4.13 -30.34
N ILE A 799 12.35 5.41 -30.24
CA ILE A 799 12.20 6.30 -31.42
C ILE A 799 13.25 7.39 -31.36
N PHE A 800 14.01 7.47 -32.43
CA PHE A 800 15.06 8.47 -32.64
C PHE A 800 14.70 9.41 -33.78
N GLU A 801 15.36 10.55 -33.77
CA GLU A 801 15.39 11.45 -34.93
C GLU A 801 16.84 11.55 -35.45
N LEU A 802 17.02 11.19 -36.72
CA LEU A 802 18.34 11.11 -37.35
C LEU A 802 18.38 11.97 -38.64
N PRO A 803 19.54 12.55 -39.03
CA PRO A 803 19.68 13.27 -40.31
C PRO A 803 19.31 12.35 -41.47
N SER A 804 18.49 12.84 -42.38
CA SER A 804 17.99 12.05 -43.53
C SER A 804 19.11 11.46 -44.38
N SER A 805 20.22 12.19 -44.54
CA SER A 805 21.40 11.74 -45.34
C SER A 805 22.19 10.59 -44.72
N GLU A 806 22.05 10.40 -43.39
CA GLU A 806 22.83 9.42 -42.62
C GLU A 806 21.93 8.39 -41.90
N ALA A 807 20.61 8.52 -42.04
CA ALA A 807 19.66 7.73 -41.24
C ALA A 807 19.89 6.22 -41.36
N GLU A 808 20.13 5.70 -42.57
CA GLU A 808 20.38 4.27 -42.79
C GLU A 808 21.70 3.81 -42.14
N LYS A 809 22.77 4.56 -42.30
CA LYS A 809 24.09 4.24 -41.73
C LYS A 809 24.05 4.28 -40.20
N LEU A 810 23.47 5.32 -39.61
CA LEU A 810 23.35 5.46 -38.16
C LEU A 810 22.42 4.42 -37.56
N SER A 811 21.38 4.01 -38.32
CA SER A 811 20.47 2.93 -37.87
C SER A 811 21.19 1.61 -37.69
N LEU A 812 22.14 1.26 -38.60
CA LEU A 812 22.96 0.05 -38.45
C LEU A 812 23.84 0.12 -37.20
N VAL A 813 24.40 1.30 -36.89
CA VAL A 813 25.21 1.52 -35.67
C VAL A 813 24.35 1.37 -34.42
N ILE A 814 23.17 2.01 -34.37
CA ILE A 814 22.27 1.89 -33.24
C ILE A 814 21.81 0.44 -33.02
N LYS A 815 21.45 -0.24 -34.13
CA LYS A 815 21.08 -1.66 -34.09
C LYS A 815 22.20 -2.51 -33.49
N ASP A 816 23.44 -2.35 -33.95
CA ASP A 816 24.60 -3.10 -33.42
C ASP A 816 24.78 -2.85 -31.93
N ILE A 817 24.64 -1.59 -31.47
CA ILE A 817 24.70 -1.22 -30.05
C ILE A 817 23.59 -1.88 -29.27
N MET A 818 22.36 -1.88 -29.77
CA MET A 818 21.22 -2.51 -29.11
C MET A 818 21.40 -4.02 -28.97
N GLU A 819 21.88 -4.69 -29.99
CA GLU A 819 22.06 -6.14 -30.02
C GLU A 819 23.28 -6.61 -29.21
N ASN A 820 24.35 -5.79 -29.11
CA ASN A 820 25.63 -6.21 -28.53
C ASN A 820 26.05 -5.52 -27.25
N THR A 821 25.25 -4.57 -26.69
CA THR A 821 25.56 -3.93 -25.41
C THR A 821 25.44 -4.93 -24.25
N ILE A 822 24.41 -5.75 -24.26
CA ILE A 822 24.25 -6.86 -23.32
C ILE A 822 24.55 -8.15 -24.06
N LYS A 823 25.56 -8.87 -23.59
CA LYS A 823 25.92 -10.17 -24.16
C LYS A 823 25.26 -11.28 -23.36
N PHE A 824 24.19 -11.84 -23.91
CA PHE A 824 23.67 -13.11 -23.46
C PHE A 824 24.62 -14.24 -23.92
N THR A 825 24.66 -15.30 -23.11
CA THR A 825 25.58 -16.43 -23.38
C THR A 825 24.94 -17.51 -24.25
N LYS A 826 23.62 -17.60 -24.27
CA LYS A 826 22.85 -18.69 -24.89
C LYS A 826 22.05 -18.22 -26.09
N VAL A 827 21.48 -17.02 -26.06
CA VAL A 827 20.67 -16.49 -27.14
C VAL A 827 21.12 -15.09 -27.53
N LYS A 828 20.97 -14.72 -28.80
CA LYS A 828 21.29 -13.36 -29.28
C LYS A 828 20.09 -12.45 -29.12
N LEU A 829 20.29 -11.21 -28.67
CA LEU A 829 19.29 -10.15 -28.80
C LEU A 829 19.19 -9.75 -30.27
N LYS A 830 17.97 -9.51 -30.75
CA LYS A 830 17.74 -9.05 -32.13
C LYS A 830 16.84 -7.84 -32.12
N THR A 831 17.14 -6.86 -32.96
CA THR A 831 16.41 -5.61 -33.09
C THR A 831 16.03 -5.38 -34.54
N ASN A 832 14.78 -5.02 -34.78
CA ASN A 832 14.31 -4.53 -36.08
C ASN A 832 14.30 -3.01 -36.05
N TYR A 833 14.50 -2.38 -37.19
CA TYR A 833 14.34 -0.93 -37.32
C TYR A 833 13.54 -0.58 -38.57
N SER A 834 12.93 0.58 -38.57
CA SER A 834 12.24 1.18 -39.70
C SER A 834 12.45 2.69 -39.71
N ILE A 835 12.47 3.27 -40.91
CA ILE A 835 12.75 4.68 -41.16
C ILE A 835 11.60 5.29 -41.91
N SER A 836 11.05 6.41 -41.42
CA SER A 836 10.01 7.18 -42.11
C SER A 836 10.03 8.64 -41.71
N ASP A 837 9.24 9.45 -42.41
CA ASP A 837 8.94 10.84 -42.01
C ASP A 837 7.88 10.93 -40.91
N LYS A 838 7.09 9.88 -40.73
CA LYS A 838 5.94 9.85 -39.80
C LYS A 838 6.00 8.62 -38.88
N TRP A 839 5.61 8.81 -37.64
CA TRP A 839 5.61 7.75 -36.65
C TRP A 839 4.69 6.56 -37.00
N GLY A 840 3.48 6.80 -37.51
CA GLY A 840 2.54 5.73 -37.86
C GLY A 840 2.97 4.85 -39.05
N GLU A 841 3.97 5.26 -39.81
CA GLU A 841 4.56 4.51 -40.92
C GLU A 841 5.75 3.62 -40.48
N LEU A 842 6.23 3.79 -39.25
CA LEU A 842 7.30 2.98 -38.66
C LEU A 842 6.74 1.59 -38.25
N LYS A 843 7.01 0.54 -39.03
CA LYS A 843 6.55 -0.84 -38.76
C LYS A 843 7.69 -1.84 -38.94
#